data_d18bebed0c2da73a008ac805dd4914aa
#
_entry.id   d18bebed0c2da73a008ac805dd4914aa
#
_cell.length_a   1.000
_cell.length_b   1.000
_cell.length_c   1.000
_cell.angle_alpha   90.00
_cell.angle_beta   90.00
_cell.angle_gamma   90.00
#
_symmetry.space_group_name_H-M   'P 1'
#
loop_
_entity.id
_entity.type
_entity.pdbx_description
1 polymer ?
#
loop_
_entity_poly.entity_id
_entity_poly.type
_entity_poly.pdbx_seq_one_letter_code
_entity_poly.pdbx_strand_id
1 'polypeptide(L)'
;MHRIFLPIYHFFKAHKALMYILLVTSTVLFAFFGSRLRFEEDIIKLLPHSATSNEMAFTDISLKDKVFIQVTSADPENPVDPMRLGDCMEEYCNLIQERDSATHFITNLLCTIDVDMAYAAMDYALTYLPTFVDPSWYPSIEAALSRERIDSVMAVNYQMVMADETGELSQMVALDPLSLRDILLPGLLGEDSDMGGFAIEDGHLFCPDKTVALAFLSPSFDYTNSDVATKFNRLLSRAARDYGVENPDVKILIHGNPQASFSNAHAIKHDLAWTVGISLLIILLVMVLSFHSFRFVWQQVVPVIYGILFALACIYWIKGYVSLMALGFGAIILGVAISYCLHILVHFYFVGNVETMLREESTPVFLGMLTTIGAFMGLLFTESDLLRDFGLFATFSLIGSTMFALIFLPHFMSENQIHFKRVKGFPLVEKVNNLPWDRNKWIIGTLLLLIVVGVILSPRVKFDSDLRNLDYRDAPLLESEALYNSKNSDGFSHQYFAAYADDIDQALEYNEAMFRTLDSLKEAGIAKGWSEVTGLLFVPQKVQQERIDAWNAFWTRSRVAKLRKDLSESGVQNGLPEDMFDTFISLLRANYEPGNLYESGVVPDGLMSNYIERQSNGRYLVFTDVAYPEEVRDVVWGTLAKCENVIVLEPFFYCRDMVEIVHDDFTTTVWISSLFVLIVLLLSFKNLWIALIAFFPMFISWYVMQGYMSLFGLEFNLINIVIATFIYGIGVDYSIFVMEGLLQEARTGKSDMLEYHKVAIVYSAAVLVIVVSSLIFATHPSLRSIGVITLIGMASTILITYSLQPWAFRLLCKSPAMRRRFRIPDKKQ
;
A
#
# COMPACT_ATOMS: atom_id res chain seq x y z
N MET A 1 11.11 39.84 -14.65
CA MET A 1 10.05 39.03 -15.34
C MET A 1 9.14 39.92 -16.20
N HIS A 2 8.78 41.12 -15.77
CA HIS A 2 7.94 42.06 -16.60
C HIS A 2 8.48 42.31 -18.03
N ARG A 3 9.80 42.31 -18.23
CA ARG A 3 10.43 42.45 -19.55
C ARG A 3 10.14 41.27 -20.51
N ILE A 4 9.68 40.14 -19.98
CA ILE A 4 9.33 38.96 -20.76
C ILE A 4 7.82 38.93 -21.01
N PHE A 5 7.01 39.05 -19.96
CA PHE A 5 5.55 38.87 -20.06
C PHE A 5 4.82 40.06 -20.69
N LEU A 6 5.33 41.28 -20.53
CA LEU A 6 4.72 42.44 -21.11
C LEU A 6 4.77 42.45 -22.66
N PRO A 7 5.92 42.16 -23.34
CA PRO A 7 5.95 41.96 -24.78
C PRO A 7 5.05 40.84 -25.29
N ILE A 8 4.99 39.71 -24.56
CA ILE A 8 4.10 38.58 -24.89
C ILE A 8 2.64 39.03 -24.83
N TYR A 9 2.25 39.75 -23.79
CA TYR A 9 0.91 40.33 -23.69
C TYR A 9 0.58 41.23 -24.88
N HIS A 10 1.45 42.18 -25.26
CA HIS A 10 1.22 43.04 -26.41
C HIS A 10 1.13 42.28 -27.74
N PHE A 11 1.97 41.25 -27.91
CA PHE A 11 1.92 40.38 -29.08
C PHE A 11 0.59 39.67 -29.22
N PHE A 12 0.09 39.01 -28.15
CA PHE A 12 -1.19 38.33 -28.19
C PHE A 12 -2.39 39.27 -28.17
N LYS A 13 -2.26 40.48 -27.62
CA LYS A 13 -3.28 41.54 -27.74
C LYS A 13 -3.49 41.95 -29.21
N ALA A 14 -2.40 41.97 -30.00
CA ALA A 14 -2.46 42.25 -31.45
C ALA A 14 -2.94 41.03 -32.26
N HIS A 15 -2.63 39.78 -31.82
CA HIS A 15 -2.91 38.54 -32.55
C HIS A 15 -3.86 37.60 -31.76
N LYS A 16 -5.05 38.08 -31.40
CA LYS A 16 -6.03 37.36 -30.60
C LYS A 16 -6.42 35.99 -31.17
N ALA A 17 -6.59 35.89 -32.50
CA ALA A 17 -6.91 34.59 -33.12
C ALA A 17 -5.83 33.54 -32.89
N LEU A 18 -4.57 33.93 -33.05
CA LEU A 18 -3.42 33.02 -32.76
C LEU A 18 -3.39 32.58 -31.31
N MET A 19 -3.65 33.47 -30.36
CA MET A 19 -3.74 33.17 -28.95
C MET A 19 -4.82 32.11 -28.66
N TYR A 20 -6.05 32.27 -29.21
CA TYR A 20 -7.12 31.29 -29.01
C TYR A 20 -6.82 29.95 -29.67
N ILE A 21 -6.25 29.95 -30.88
CA ILE A 21 -5.84 28.71 -31.55
C ILE A 21 -4.78 27.98 -30.69
N LEU A 22 -3.76 28.67 -30.22
CA LEU A 22 -2.71 28.09 -29.40
C LEU A 22 -3.28 27.51 -28.08
N LEU A 23 -4.18 28.27 -27.42
CA LEU A 23 -4.80 27.83 -26.17
C LEU A 23 -5.65 26.56 -26.36
N VAL A 24 -6.54 26.57 -27.37
CA VAL A 24 -7.43 25.44 -27.65
C VAL A 24 -6.59 24.21 -28.07
N THR A 25 -5.66 24.39 -29.01
CA THR A 25 -4.84 23.29 -29.52
C THR A 25 -3.99 22.67 -28.39
N SER A 26 -3.34 23.50 -27.55
CA SER A 26 -2.55 22.99 -26.41
C SER A 26 -3.44 22.27 -25.39
N THR A 27 -4.62 22.81 -25.08
CA THR A 27 -5.56 22.17 -24.13
C THR A 27 -6.04 20.80 -24.63
N VAL A 28 -6.42 20.72 -25.92
CA VAL A 28 -6.86 19.46 -26.54
C VAL A 28 -5.71 18.44 -26.57
N LEU A 29 -4.50 18.89 -26.92
CA LEU A 29 -3.31 18.03 -26.96
C LEU A 29 -3.01 17.46 -25.56
N PHE A 30 -3.03 18.29 -24.53
CA PHE A 30 -2.77 17.85 -23.17
C PHE A 30 -3.87 16.93 -22.64
N ALA A 31 -5.14 17.21 -22.94
CA ALA A 31 -6.25 16.33 -22.60
C ALA A 31 -6.13 14.97 -23.29
N PHE A 32 -5.72 14.95 -24.57
CA PHE A 32 -5.53 13.71 -25.33
C PHE A 32 -4.41 12.84 -24.75
N PHE A 33 -3.25 13.40 -24.44
CA PHE A 33 -2.16 12.62 -23.86
C PHE A 33 -2.43 12.26 -22.41
N GLY A 34 -3.01 13.15 -21.63
CA GLY A 34 -3.41 12.89 -20.25
C GLY A 34 -4.43 11.74 -20.12
N SER A 35 -5.34 11.60 -21.10
CA SER A 35 -6.33 10.51 -21.09
C SER A 35 -5.75 9.11 -21.39
N ARG A 36 -4.49 9.02 -21.84
CA ARG A 36 -3.79 7.76 -22.09
C ARG A 36 -2.92 7.32 -20.95
N LEU A 37 -2.84 8.10 -19.88
CA LEU A 37 -2.05 7.79 -18.69
C LEU A 37 -2.64 6.58 -17.97
N ARG A 38 -1.80 5.66 -17.53
CA ARG A 38 -2.19 4.53 -16.69
C ARG A 38 -2.09 4.92 -15.22
N PHE A 39 -3.01 4.40 -14.40
CA PHE A 39 -3.00 4.64 -12.96
C PHE A 39 -2.46 3.41 -12.26
N GLU A 40 -1.42 3.61 -11.42
CA GLU A 40 -0.89 2.56 -10.53
C GLU A 40 -1.55 2.72 -9.17
N GLU A 41 -2.08 1.61 -8.63
CA GLU A 41 -2.87 1.60 -7.40
C GLU A 41 -2.22 0.77 -6.30
N ASP A 42 -1.23 -0.06 -6.65
CA ASP A 42 -0.50 -0.88 -5.69
C ASP A 42 0.49 -0.02 -4.88
N ILE A 43 0.24 0.10 -3.57
CA ILE A 43 1.10 0.87 -2.67
C ILE A 43 2.46 0.19 -2.52
N ILE A 44 2.53 -1.14 -2.58
CA ILE A 44 3.79 -1.90 -2.41
C ILE A 44 4.76 -1.57 -3.54
N LYS A 45 4.28 -1.46 -4.77
CA LYS A 45 5.10 -1.04 -5.93
C LYS A 45 5.59 0.41 -5.86
N LEU A 46 4.98 1.21 -5.00
CA LEU A 46 5.30 2.63 -4.84
C LEU A 46 6.27 2.89 -3.68
N LEU A 47 6.61 1.84 -2.91
CA LEU A 47 7.59 1.90 -1.84
C LEU A 47 9.02 2.08 -2.41
N PRO A 48 9.99 2.52 -1.60
CA PRO A 48 11.38 2.60 -2.02
C PRO A 48 11.90 1.23 -2.44
N HIS A 49 12.52 1.13 -3.60
CA HIS A 49 13.15 -0.08 -4.08
C HIS A 49 14.56 -0.16 -3.51
N SER A 50 14.78 -1.00 -2.49
CA SER A 50 16.12 -1.35 -2.10
C SER A 50 16.71 -2.31 -3.15
N ALA A 51 17.92 -2.06 -3.62
CA ALA A 51 18.56 -2.78 -4.73
C ALA A 51 18.94 -4.24 -4.40
N THR A 52 18.26 -4.88 -3.44
CA THR A 52 18.49 -6.27 -3.07
C THR A 52 17.65 -7.22 -3.91
N SER A 53 18.23 -8.34 -4.31
CA SER A 53 17.61 -9.41 -5.13
C SER A 53 16.28 -9.96 -4.58
N ASN A 54 15.96 -9.62 -3.35
CA ASN A 54 14.78 -10.08 -2.63
C ASN A 54 13.50 -9.35 -3.06
N GLU A 55 13.60 -8.12 -3.59
CA GLU A 55 12.44 -7.36 -4.06
C GLU A 55 11.76 -7.99 -5.28
N MET A 56 12.53 -8.55 -6.20
CA MET A 56 11.97 -9.24 -7.36
C MET A 56 11.15 -10.49 -6.97
N ALA A 57 11.42 -11.07 -5.78
CA ALA A 57 10.68 -12.21 -5.28
C ALA A 57 9.25 -11.82 -4.82
N PHE A 58 9.04 -10.56 -4.36
CA PHE A 58 7.74 -10.12 -3.83
C PHE A 58 6.73 -9.70 -4.90
N THR A 59 7.17 -9.30 -6.09
CA THR A 59 6.28 -8.71 -7.08
C THR A 59 5.46 -9.74 -7.86
N ASP A 60 5.91 -11.00 -7.93
CA ASP A 60 5.36 -12.04 -8.80
C ASP A 60 4.98 -13.32 -8.01
N ILE A 61 4.40 -13.20 -6.81
CA ILE A 61 3.99 -14.34 -6.00
C ILE A 61 2.46 -14.50 -6.05
N SER A 62 1.97 -15.57 -6.67
CA SER A 62 0.54 -15.83 -6.81
C SER A 62 -0.14 -16.25 -5.51
N LEU A 63 0.62 -16.72 -4.50
CA LEU A 63 0.11 -16.97 -3.16
C LEU A 63 -0.58 -15.72 -2.56
N LYS A 64 -0.10 -14.51 -2.90
CA LYS A 64 -0.68 -13.24 -2.47
C LYS A 64 -2.02 -12.93 -3.15
N ASP A 65 -2.27 -13.48 -4.34
CA ASP A 65 -3.41 -13.11 -5.16
C ASP A 65 -4.64 -13.95 -4.84
N LYS A 66 -4.51 -14.93 -3.94
CA LYS A 66 -5.61 -15.79 -3.55
C LYS A 66 -6.71 -15.04 -2.86
N VAL A 67 -7.93 -15.41 -3.23
CA VAL A 67 -9.16 -14.93 -2.62
C VAL A 67 -9.74 -16.06 -1.79
N PHE A 68 -9.99 -15.76 -0.54
CA PHE A 68 -10.62 -16.68 0.41
C PHE A 68 -12.12 -16.41 0.42
N ILE A 69 -12.88 -17.46 0.22
CA ILE A 69 -14.34 -17.46 0.32
C ILE A 69 -14.71 -18.24 1.55
N GLN A 70 -15.57 -17.68 2.37
CA GLN A 70 -16.06 -18.25 3.63
C GLN A 70 -17.57 -18.31 3.61
N VAL A 71 -18.14 -19.43 3.97
CA VAL A 71 -19.58 -19.61 4.23
C VAL A 71 -19.75 -19.98 5.68
N THR A 72 -20.51 -19.17 6.40
CA THR A 72 -20.78 -19.34 7.84
C THR A 72 -22.24 -19.11 8.13
N SER A 73 -22.70 -19.50 9.32
CA SER A 73 -24.08 -19.21 9.79
C SER A 73 -24.34 -17.70 9.84
N ALA A 74 -25.48 -17.26 9.35
CA ALA A 74 -25.89 -15.86 9.43
C ALA A 74 -26.12 -15.40 10.88
N ASP A 75 -26.57 -16.32 11.74
CA ASP A 75 -26.78 -16.12 13.18
C ASP A 75 -25.82 -17.04 13.96
N PRO A 76 -24.82 -16.49 14.68
CA PRO A 76 -23.90 -17.28 15.47
C PRO A 76 -24.57 -18.05 16.62
N GLU A 77 -25.74 -17.61 17.11
CA GLU A 77 -26.48 -18.30 18.18
C GLU A 77 -27.22 -19.55 17.66
N ASN A 78 -27.48 -19.62 16.35
CA ASN A 78 -28.12 -20.75 15.69
C ASN A 78 -27.20 -21.32 14.58
N PRO A 79 -26.19 -22.12 14.94
CA PRO A 79 -25.24 -22.66 13.98
C PRO A 79 -25.91 -23.59 12.96
N VAL A 80 -25.55 -23.40 11.70
CA VAL A 80 -25.97 -24.25 10.58
C VAL A 80 -25.10 -25.51 10.57
N ASP A 81 -25.69 -26.63 10.17
CA ASP A 81 -24.98 -27.91 10.03
C ASP A 81 -23.79 -27.78 9.06
N PRO A 82 -22.60 -28.34 9.38
CA PRO A 82 -21.45 -28.34 8.48
C PRO A 82 -21.75 -28.86 7.08
N MET A 83 -22.52 -29.93 6.94
CA MET A 83 -22.92 -30.47 5.63
C MET A 83 -23.68 -29.42 4.80
N ARG A 84 -24.61 -28.69 5.42
CA ARG A 84 -25.33 -27.59 4.74
C ARG A 84 -24.42 -26.44 4.37
N LEU A 85 -23.41 -26.11 5.21
CA LEU A 85 -22.41 -25.08 4.88
C LEU A 85 -21.55 -25.50 3.68
N GLY A 86 -21.16 -26.77 3.59
CA GLY A 86 -20.46 -27.34 2.44
C GLY A 86 -21.29 -27.24 1.17
N ASP A 87 -22.54 -27.71 1.20
CA ASP A 87 -23.49 -27.62 0.07
C ASP A 87 -23.63 -26.17 -0.41
N CYS A 88 -23.82 -25.21 0.53
CA CYS A 88 -23.92 -23.78 0.20
C CYS A 88 -22.64 -23.24 -0.43
N MET A 89 -21.47 -23.71 0.00
CA MET A 89 -20.20 -23.34 -0.59
C MET A 89 -20.12 -23.83 -2.03
N GLU A 90 -20.48 -25.07 -2.30
CA GLU A 90 -20.46 -25.63 -3.66
C GLU A 90 -21.47 -24.92 -4.57
N GLU A 91 -22.71 -24.70 -4.12
CA GLU A 91 -23.72 -23.96 -4.88
C GLU A 91 -23.23 -22.54 -5.22
N TYR A 92 -22.60 -21.85 -4.26
CA TYR A 92 -22.05 -20.52 -4.48
C TYR A 92 -20.86 -20.55 -5.46
N CYS A 93 -19.97 -21.52 -5.34
CA CYS A 93 -18.86 -21.71 -6.26
C CYS A 93 -19.33 -21.96 -7.70
N ASN A 94 -20.35 -22.79 -7.86
CA ASN A 94 -20.99 -23.03 -9.17
C ASN A 94 -21.61 -21.75 -9.74
N LEU A 95 -22.29 -20.94 -8.90
CA LEU A 95 -22.88 -19.66 -9.30
C LEU A 95 -21.82 -18.66 -9.79
N ILE A 96 -20.68 -18.55 -9.12
CA ILE A 96 -19.62 -17.65 -9.57
C ILE A 96 -18.94 -18.14 -10.85
N GLN A 97 -18.73 -19.45 -11.03
CA GLN A 97 -18.20 -20.02 -12.26
C GLN A 97 -19.13 -19.79 -13.46
N GLU A 98 -20.46 -19.99 -13.27
CA GLU A 98 -21.44 -19.68 -14.30
C GLU A 98 -21.39 -18.21 -14.73
N ARG A 99 -21.33 -17.31 -13.76
CA ARG A 99 -21.26 -15.86 -14.02
C ARG A 99 -19.93 -15.43 -14.63
N ASP A 100 -18.85 -16.15 -14.36
CA ASP A 100 -17.52 -15.86 -14.91
C ASP A 100 -17.30 -16.43 -16.31
N SER A 101 -18.18 -17.31 -16.80
CA SER A 101 -18.06 -17.99 -18.09
C SER A 101 -17.79 -17.06 -19.29
N ALA A 102 -18.24 -15.80 -19.22
CA ALA A 102 -18.04 -14.77 -20.24
C ALA A 102 -16.80 -13.88 -20.00
N THR A 103 -16.30 -13.83 -18.79
CA THR A 103 -15.25 -12.88 -18.37
C THR A 103 -13.91 -13.54 -18.11
N HIS A 104 -13.91 -14.81 -17.75
CA HIS A 104 -12.72 -15.62 -17.45
C HIS A 104 -11.75 -14.93 -16.46
N PHE A 105 -12.31 -14.35 -15.41
CA PHE A 105 -11.52 -13.73 -14.33
C PHE A 105 -10.92 -14.77 -13.38
N ILE A 106 -11.44 -16.00 -13.38
CA ILE A 106 -11.05 -17.07 -12.47
C ILE A 106 -10.19 -18.09 -13.23
N THR A 107 -8.97 -18.31 -12.75
CA THR A 107 -8.08 -19.36 -13.28
C THR A 107 -8.34 -20.68 -12.58
N ASN A 108 -8.46 -20.65 -11.25
CA ASN A 108 -8.67 -21.83 -10.42
C ASN A 108 -9.64 -21.52 -9.28
N LEU A 109 -10.51 -22.47 -8.98
CA LEU A 109 -11.45 -22.42 -7.85
C LEU A 109 -11.45 -23.78 -7.17
N LEU A 110 -10.82 -23.86 -6.00
CA LEU A 110 -10.81 -25.03 -5.15
C LEU A 110 -11.95 -24.91 -4.13
N CYS A 111 -13.00 -25.67 -4.37
CA CYS A 111 -14.19 -25.76 -3.53
C CYS A 111 -14.29 -27.10 -2.83
N THR A 112 -14.00 -28.18 -3.57
CA THR A 112 -14.09 -29.55 -3.09
C THR A 112 -12.82 -30.33 -3.48
N ILE A 113 -12.48 -31.32 -2.67
CA ILE A 113 -11.43 -32.31 -2.95
C ILE A 113 -12.12 -33.50 -3.59
N ASP A 114 -11.83 -33.75 -4.87
CA ASP A 114 -12.45 -34.82 -5.62
C ASP A 114 -11.89 -36.18 -5.21
N VAL A 115 -12.74 -37.23 -5.29
CA VAL A 115 -12.35 -38.62 -5.01
C VAL A 115 -11.28 -39.10 -5.99
N ASP A 116 -11.36 -38.67 -7.28
CA ASP A 116 -10.35 -39.01 -8.29
C ASP A 116 -8.98 -38.48 -7.94
N MET A 117 -8.91 -37.31 -7.29
CA MET A 117 -7.66 -36.73 -6.77
C MET A 117 -7.09 -37.58 -5.64
N ALA A 118 -7.92 -38.06 -4.72
CA ALA A 118 -7.48 -38.93 -3.65
C ALA A 118 -6.89 -40.24 -4.18
N TYR A 119 -7.50 -40.82 -5.21
CA TYR A 119 -6.96 -42.01 -5.90
C TYR A 119 -5.64 -41.72 -6.62
N ALA A 120 -5.52 -40.58 -7.31
CA ALA A 120 -4.28 -40.21 -7.98
C ALA A 120 -3.15 -39.96 -6.95
N ALA A 121 -3.45 -39.34 -5.82
CA ALA A 121 -2.49 -39.15 -4.73
C ALA A 121 -2.03 -40.47 -4.12
N MET A 122 -2.95 -41.44 -3.97
CA MET A 122 -2.63 -42.77 -3.48
C MET A 122 -1.75 -43.54 -4.45
N ASP A 123 -2.07 -43.50 -5.75
CA ASP A 123 -1.27 -44.16 -6.79
C ASP A 123 0.15 -43.61 -6.86
N TYR A 124 0.27 -42.29 -6.77
CA TYR A 124 1.56 -41.61 -6.68
C TYR A 124 2.34 -42.01 -5.41
N ALA A 125 1.68 -42.04 -4.25
CA ALA A 125 2.30 -42.44 -2.98
C ALA A 125 2.80 -43.90 -3.02
N LEU A 126 2.08 -44.80 -3.67
CA LEU A 126 2.51 -46.17 -3.89
C LEU A 126 3.68 -46.31 -4.88
N THR A 127 3.68 -45.50 -5.94
CA THR A 127 4.75 -45.47 -6.94
C THR A 127 6.07 -44.97 -6.36
N TYR A 128 6.04 -44.02 -5.40
CA TYR A 128 7.20 -43.41 -4.78
C TYR A 128 7.29 -43.70 -3.30
N LEU A 129 6.70 -44.78 -2.81
CA LEU A 129 6.50 -45.12 -1.39
C LEU A 129 7.71 -44.85 -0.49
N PRO A 130 8.95 -45.27 -0.82
CA PRO A 130 10.11 -45.07 0.05
C PRO A 130 10.47 -43.59 0.22
N THR A 131 10.14 -42.73 -0.73
CA THR A 131 10.52 -41.30 -0.67
C THR A 131 9.75 -40.55 0.41
N PHE A 132 8.60 -41.09 0.83
CA PHE A 132 7.77 -40.57 1.93
C PHE A 132 8.10 -41.10 3.30
N VAL A 133 8.98 -42.11 3.41
CA VAL A 133 9.31 -42.79 4.68
C VAL A 133 10.58 -42.19 5.27
N ASP A 134 10.43 -41.43 6.34
CA ASP A 134 11.57 -40.91 7.07
C ASP A 134 12.35 -42.04 7.78
N PRO A 135 13.69 -42.07 7.74
CA PRO A 135 14.50 -43.08 8.39
C PRO A 135 14.27 -43.20 9.89
N SER A 136 13.83 -42.17 10.60
CA SER A 136 13.49 -42.19 12.02
C SER A 136 12.31 -43.08 12.37
N TRP A 137 11.47 -43.42 11.38
CA TRP A 137 10.28 -44.29 11.58
C TRP A 137 10.57 -45.79 11.55
N TYR A 138 11.76 -46.22 11.09
CA TYR A 138 12.09 -47.67 11.03
C TYR A 138 12.01 -48.40 12.36
N PRO A 139 12.35 -47.84 13.53
CA PRO A 139 12.14 -48.51 14.80
C PRO A 139 10.66 -48.84 15.08
N SER A 140 9.74 -47.94 14.74
CA SER A 140 8.28 -48.14 14.86
C SER A 140 7.77 -49.16 13.85
N ILE A 141 8.26 -49.12 12.61
CA ILE A 141 7.97 -50.15 11.61
C ILE A 141 8.48 -51.50 12.07
N GLU A 142 9.69 -51.57 12.63
CA GLU A 142 10.24 -52.84 13.15
C GLU A 142 9.42 -53.41 14.30
N ALA A 143 8.89 -52.58 15.18
CA ALA A 143 7.98 -53.01 16.24
C ALA A 143 6.67 -53.60 15.69
N ALA A 144 6.16 -53.02 14.56
CA ALA A 144 4.97 -53.54 13.87
C ALA A 144 5.19 -54.93 13.22
N LEU A 145 6.43 -55.33 12.96
CA LEU A 145 6.77 -56.65 12.41
C LEU A 145 6.80 -57.76 13.47
N SER A 146 6.51 -57.48 14.73
CA SER A 146 6.44 -58.51 15.80
C SER A 146 5.25 -59.45 15.55
N ARG A 147 5.43 -60.75 15.82
CA ARG A 147 4.36 -61.75 15.58
C ARG A 147 3.07 -61.39 16.35
N GLU A 148 3.19 -60.93 17.59
CA GLU A 148 2.06 -60.54 18.43
C GLU A 148 1.25 -59.40 17.80
N ARG A 149 1.94 -58.38 17.23
CA ARG A 149 1.30 -57.28 16.56
C ARG A 149 0.63 -57.69 15.24
N ILE A 150 1.31 -58.53 14.45
CA ILE A 150 0.75 -59.09 13.21
C ILE A 150 -0.55 -59.85 13.50
N ASP A 151 -0.55 -60.77 14.48
CA ASP A 151 -1.74 -61.54 14.83
C ASP A 151 -2.91 -60.63 15.31
N SER A 152 -2.59 -59.58 16.08
CA SER A 152 -3.60 -58.60 16.54
C SER A 152 -4.21 -57.79 15.37
N VAL A 153 -3.38 -57.32 14.44
CA VAL A 153 -3.86 -56.52 13.28
C VAL A 153 -4.64 -57.40 12.29
N MET A 154 -4.22 -58.64 12.09
CA MET A 154 -4.96 -59.57 11.21
C MET A 154 -6.37 -59.85 11.70
N ALA A 155 -6.62 -59.93 13.00
CA ALA A 155 -7.96 -60.07 13.54
C ALA A 155 -8.85 -58.83 13.24
N VAL A 156 -8.26 -57.62 13.30
CA VAL A 156 -8.97 -56.39 12.93
C VAL A 156 -9.22 -56.34 11.41
N ASN A 157 -8.19 -56.64 10.61
CA ASN A 157 -8.29 -56.68 9.14
C ASN A 157 -9.38 -57.65 8.67
N TYR A 158 -9.54 -58.80 9.28
CA TYR A 158 -10.63 -59.74 8.98
C TYR A 158 -12.00 -59.10 9.21
N GLN A 159 -12.16 -58.38 10.36
CA GLN A 159 -13.43 -57.65 10.63
C GLN A 159 -13.72 -56.57 9.58
N MET A 160 -12.68 -55.81 9.16
CA MET A 160 -12.80 -54.77 8.13
C MET A 160 -13.22 -55.38 6.76
N VAL A 161 -12.58 -56.48 6.35
CA VAL A 161 -12.90 -57.17 5.09
C VAL A 161 -14.32 -57.76 5.12
N MET A 162 -14.76 -58.27 6.30
CA MET A 162 -16.13 -58.82 6.44
C MET A 162 -17.22 -57.77 6.51
N ALA A 163 -16.88 -56.52 6.88
CA ALA A 163 -17.80 -55.37 6.88
C ALA A 163 -17.83 -54.63 5.54
N ASP A 164 -16.98 -55.02 4.58
CA ASP A 164 -16.78 -54.33 3.33
C ASP A 164 -17.87 -54.69 2.32
N GLU A 165 -18.77 -53.72 2.01
CA GLU A 165 -19.81 -53.88 0.99
C GLU A 165 -19.35 -53.42 -0.40
N THR A 166 -18.28 -52.59 -0.49
CA THR A 166 -17.82 -51.94 -1.72
C THR A 166 -16.54 -52.54 -2.30
N GLY A 167 -15.77 -53.30 -1.52
CA GLY A 167 -14.46 -53.83 -1.90
C GLY A 167 -13.28 -52.87 -1.56
N GLU A 168 -13.54 -51.65 -1.13
CA GLU A 168 -12.51 -50.63 -0.85
C GLU A 168 -11.69 -50.96 0.40
N LEU A 169 -12.34 -51.39 1.46
CA LEU A 169 -11.65 -51.79 2.72
C LEU A 169 -10.78 -53.05 2.49
N SER A 170 -11.25 -53.96 1.66
CA SER A 170 -10.50 -55.14 1.29
C SER A 170 -9.23 -54.81 0.50
N GLN A 171 -9.31 -53.85 -0.40
CA GLN A 171 -8.16 -53.33 -1.15
C GLN A 171 -7.17 -52.61 -0.25
N MET A 172 -7.67 -51.78 0.67
CA MET A 172 -6.84 -51.11 1.66
C MET A 172 -6.09 -52.06 2.57
N VAL A 173 -6.73 -53.12 3.07
CA VAL A 173 -6.11 -54.18 3.86
C VAL A 173 -5.06 -54.96 3.06
N ALA A 174 -5.33 -55.22 1.76
CA ALA A 174 -4.37 -55.88 0.87
C ALA A 174 -3.08 -55.08 0.65
N LEU A 175 -3.21 -53.75 0.58
CA LEU A 175 -2.09 -52.83 0.35
C LEU A 175 -1.33 -52.46 1.63
N ASP A 176 -1.99 -52.47 2.81
CA ASP A 176 -1.41 -52.12 4.11
C ASP A 176 -1.86 -53.09 5.20
N PRO A 177 -1.43 -54.37 5.12
CA PRO A 177 -1.84 -55.42 6.08
C PRO A 177 -1.34 -55.20 7.52
N LEU A 178 -0.33 -54.36 7.72
CA LEU A 178 0.28 -54.02 9.01
C LEU A 178 -0.30 -52.76 9.63
N SER A 179 -1.23 -52.09 8.97
CA SER A 179 -1.70 -50.76 9.38
C SER A 179 -0.54 -49.79 9.58
N LEU A 180 0.44 -49.82 8.66
CA LEU A 180 1.57 -48.90 8.69
C LEU A 180 1.11 -47.45 8.54
N ARG A 181 -0.03 -47.23 7.90
CA ARG A 181 -0.69 -45.91 7.82
C ARG A 181 -0.91 -45.28 9.19
N ASP A 182 -1.22 -46.09 10.23
CA ASP A 182 -1.43 -45.61 11.59
C ASP A 182 -0.11 -45.14 12.25
N ILE A 183 1.04 -45.56 11.70
CA ILE A 183 2.37 -45.13 12.12
C ILE A 183 2.86 -43.95 11.24
N LEU A 184 2.57 -44.00 9.94
CA LEU A 184 3.07 -43.06 8.96
C LEU A 184 2.21 -41.79 8.86
N LEU A 185 0.87 -41.90 8.95
CA LEU A 185 -0.05 -40.76 8.85
C LEU A 185 0.10 -39.77 10.00
N PRO A 186 0.26 -40.13 11.27
CA PRO A 186 0.58 -39.14 12.30
C PRO A 186 1.94 -38.46 12.10
N GLY A 187 2.91 -39.19 11.53
CA GLY A 187 4.19 -38.58 11.11
C GLY A 187 4.05 -37.72 9.85
N LEU A 188 3.13 -38.07 8.94
CA LEU A 188 2.80 -37.33 7.73
C LEU A 188 1.92 -36.10 8.00
N LEU A 189 0.97 -36.28 8.94
CA LEU A 189 0.00 -35.24 9.26
C LEU A 189 0.37 -34.45 10.53
N GLY A 190 1.34 -34.99 11.37
CA GLY A 190 1.67 -34.51 12.70
C GLY A 190 0.59 -34.88 13.73
N GLU A 191 0.96 -35.20 15.00
CA GLU A 191 -0.07 -35.30 16.07
C GLU A 191 -0.79 -33.96 16.33
N ASP A 192 -0.19 -32.85 15.90
CA ASP A 192 -0.71 -31.47 15.92
C ASP A 192 -0.78 -30.84 14.51
N SER A 193 -0.51 -31.57 13.43
CA SER A 193 -0.58 -31.04 12.08
C SER A 193 -2.01 -31.12 11.57
N ASP A 194 -2.76 -30.09 11.87
CA ASP A 194 -3.76 -29.65 10.93
C ASP A 194 -3.11 -29.57 9.54
N MET A 195 -3.71 -30.12 8.51
CA MET A 195 -3.30 -29.89 7.11
C MET A 195 -3.43 -28.39 6.80
N GLY A 196 -2.50 -27.58 7.31
CA GLY A 196 -2.58 -26.13 7.23
C GLY A 196 -3.74 -25.53 8.04
N GLY A 197 -4.20 -26.17 9.12
CA GLY A 197 -5.31 -25.69 9.95
C GLY A 197 -6.71 -25.92 9.38
N PHE A 198 -6.89 -26.85 8.42
CA PHE A 198 -8.20 -27.12 7.79
C PHE A 198 -8.72 -28.53 8.15
N ALA A 199 -10.03 -28.60 8.42
CA ALA A 199 -10.76 -29.87 8.50
C ALA A 199 -11.39 -30.20 7.14
N ILE A 200 -11.43 -31.49 6.80
CA ILE A 200 -12.11 -31.97 5.57
C ILE A 200 -13.30 -32.81 6.02
N GLU A 201 -14.46 -32.52 5.44
CA GLU A 201 -15.69 -33.27 5.66
C GLU A 201 -16.49 -33.34 4.36
N ASP A 202 -16.86 -34.54 3.93
CA ASP A 202 -17.52 -34.80 2.64
C ASP A 202 -16.87 -34.10 1.42
N GLY A 203 -15.52 -34.06 1.41
CA GLY A 203 -14.75 -33.41 0.36
C GLY A 203 -14.68 -31.87 0.44
N HIS A 204 -15.37 -31.25 1.39
CA HIS A 204 -15.33 -29.81 1.61
C HIS A 204 -14.28 -29.42 2.65
N LEU A 205 -13.69 -28.23 2.45
CA LEU A 205 -12.72 -27.63 3.36
C LEU A 205 -13.41 -26.79 4.42
N PHE A 206 -13.03 -26.96 5.69
CA PHE A 206 -13.56 -26.20 6.82
C PHE A 206 -12.44 -25.65 7.70
N CYS A 207 -12.76 -24.63 8.47
CA CYS A 207 -11.96 -24.28 9.64
C CYS A 207 -11.94 -25.45 10.65
N PRO A 208 -10.97 -25.53 11.58
CA PRO A 208 -10.82 -26.67 12.51
C PRO A 208 -12.08 -27.00 13.30
N ASP A 209 -12.86 -26.00 13.69
CA ASP A 209 -14.12 -26.18 14.43
C ASP A 209 -15.35 -26.48 13.54
N LYS A 210 -15.16 -26.63 12.25
CA LYS A 210 -16.21 -26.94 11.23
C LYS A 210 -17.37 -25.94 11.17
N THR A 211 -17.21 -24.76 11.72
CA THR A 211 -18.26 -23.70 11.71
C THR A 211 -18.19 -22.80 10.49
N VAL A 212 -17.13 -22.87 9.71
CA VAL A 212 -16.91 -22.08 8.49
C VAL A 212 -16.42 -22.99 7.39
N ALA A 213 -17.17 -23.09 6.30
CA ALA A 213 -16.70 -23.72 5.06
C ALA A 213 -15.81 -22.75 4.28
N LEU A 214 -14.78 -23.28 3.63
CA LEU A 214 -13.74 -22.51 2.96
C LEU A 214 -13.60 -22.91 1.49
N ALA A 215 -13.35 -21.93 0.63
CA ALA A 215 -12.89 -22.15 -0.74
C ALA A 215 -11.81 -21.15 -1.12
N PHE A 216 -10.95 -21.53 -2.04
CA PHE A 216 -9.83 -20.73 -2.51
C PHE A 216 -9.98 -20.44 -4.00
N LEU A 217 -9.88 -19.17 -4.35
CA LEU A 217 -9.99 -18.71 -5.71
C LEU A 217 -8.71 -18.01 -6.14
N SER A 218 -8.18 -18.36 -7.33
CA SER A 218 -7.04 -17.69 -7.95
C SER A 218 -7.53 -16.87 -9.15
N PRO A 219 -7.32 -15.53 -9.17
CA PRO A 219 -7.70 -14.70 -10.30
C PRO A 219 -6.75 -14.92 -11.51
N SER A 220 -7.25 -14.66 -12.72
CA SER A 220 -6.49 -14.75 -13.99
C SER A 220 -5.75 -13.44 -14.34
N PHE A 221 -5.81 -12.45 -13.50
CA PHE A 221 -5.29 -11.11 -13.76
C PHE A 221 -4.47 -10.61 -12.57
N ASP A 222 -3.54 -9.71 -12.87
CA ASP A 222 -2.83 -8.97 -11.84
C ASP A 222 -3.81 -8.03 -11.11
N TYR A 223 -3.97 -8.20 -9.79
CA TYR A 223 -4.88 -7.40 -8.95
C TYR A 223 -4.58 -5.90 -8.97
N THR A 224 -3.39 -5.49 -9.43
CA THR A 224 -3.03 -4.08 -9.61
C THR A 224 -3.80 -3.41 -10.75
N ASN A 225 -4.46 -4.20 -11.63
CA ASN A 225 -5.36 -3.66 -12.65
C ASN A 225 -6.75 -3.36 -12.06
N SER A 226 -6.93 -2.15 -11.55
CA SER A 226 -8.12 -1.74 -10.81
C SER A 226 -9.43 -1.83 -11.59
N ASP A 227 -9.40 -1.66 -12.90
CA ASP A 227 -10.61 -1.76 -13.72
C ASP A 227 -11.12 -3.22 -13.80
N VAL A 228 -10.19 -4.17 -13.92
CA VAL A 228 -10.51 -5.61 -13.92
C VAL A 228 -10.86 -6.05 -12.51
N ALA A 229 -10.07 -5.68 -11.51
CA ALA A 229 -10.34 -5.96 -10.10
C ALA A 229 -11.71 -5.42 -9.64
N THR A 230 -12.10 -4.24 -10.13
CA THR A 230 -13.44 -3.68 -9.85
C THR A 230 -14.56 -4.53 -10.43
N LYS A 231 -14.42 -5.03 -11.67
CA LYS A 231 -15.43 -5.88 -12.30
C LYS A 231 -15.51 -7.23 -11.62
N PHE A 232 -14.36 -7.82 -11.31
CA PHE A 232 -14.25 -9.07 -10.56
C PHE A 232 -14.90 -8.97 -9.17
N ASN A 233 -14.55 -7.96 -8.40
CA ASN A 233 -15.17 -7.74 -7.08
C ASN A 233 -16.68 -7.51 -7.13
N ARG A 234 -17.15 -6.82 -8.17
CA ARG A 234 -18.59 -6.66 -8.40
C ARG A 234 -19.27 -7.99 -8.74
N LEU A 235 -18.60 -8.86 -9.50
CA LEU A 235 -19.11 -10.20 -9.79
C LEU A 235 -19.27 -10.98 -8.49
N LEU A 236 -18.23 -11.10 -7.67
CA LEU A 236 -18.24 -11.84 -6.41
C LEU A 236 -19.26 -11.26 -5.41
N SER A 237 -19.24 -9.95 -5.19
CA SER A 237 -20.13 -9.28 -4.23
C SER A 237 -21.62 -9.33 -4.64
N ARG A 238 -21.92 -9.30 -5.96
CA ARG A 238 -23.30 -9.49 -6.44
C ARG A 238 -23.74 -10.93 -6.29
N ALA A 239 -22.87 -11.89 -6.64
CA ALA A 239 -23.18 -13.30 -6.45
C ALA A 239 -23.46 -13.61 -4.97
N ALA A 240 -22.61 -13.11 -4.05
CA ALA A 240 -22.79 -13.30 -2.61
C ALA A 240 -24.09 -12.68 -2.09
N ARG A 241 -24.45 -11.50 -2.58
CA ARG A 241 -25.69 -10.84 -2.21
C ARG A 241 -26.92 -11.60 -2.72
N ASP A 242 -26.90 -11.99 -4.01
CA ASP A 242 -28.02 -12.67 -4.62
C ASP A 242 -28.25 -14.03 -3.94
N TYR A 243 -27.16 -14.78 -3.71
CA TYR A 243 -27.19 -16.04 -3.00
C TYR A 243 -27.68 -15.91 -1.55
N GLY A 244 -27.22 -14.90 -0.81
CA GLY A 244 -27.65 -14.66 0.55
C GLY A 244 -29.13 -14.21 0.69
N VAL A 245 -29.74 -13.67 -0.37
CA VAL A 245 -31.20 -13.41 -0.40
C VAL A 245 -31.99 -14.72 -0.51
N GLU A 246 -31.48 -15.68 -1.27
CA GLU A 246 -32.13 -16.99 -1.43
C GLU A 246 -31.88 -17.91 -0.24
N ASN A 247 -30.71 -17.78 0.41
CA ASN A 247 -30.27 -18.58 1.56
C ASN A 247 -29.97 -17.66 2.78
N PRO A 248 -31.01 -17.19 3.50
CA PRO A 248 -30.84 -16.22 4.59
C PRO A 248 -30.24 -16.81 5.88
N ASP A 249 -30.10 -18.13 5.96
CA ASP A 249 -29.48 -18.89 7.04
C ASP A 249 -27.97 -18.83 7.03
N VAL A 250 -27.36 -18.51 5.89
CA VAL A 250 -25.92 -18.45 5.71
C VAL A 250 -25.44 -17.07 5.32
N LYS A 251 -24.18 -16.77 5.64
CA LYS A 251 -23.48 -15.54 5.26
C LYS A 251 -22.22 -15.87 4.51
N ILE A 252 -22.06 -15.22 3.35
CA ILE A 252 -20.83 -15.34 2.55
C ILE A 252 -19.94 -14.15 2.84
N LEU A 253 -18.69 -14.43 3.18
CA LEU A 253 -17.63 -13.46 3.41
C LEU A 253 -16.46 -13.76 2.49
N ILE A 254 -15.81 -12.70 2.01
CA ILE A 254 -14.74 -12.82 1.02
C ILE A 254 -13.60 -11.91 1.42
N HIS A 255 -12.37 -12.43 1.46
CA HIS A 255 -11.18 -11.62 1.70
C HIS A 255 -10.00 -12.08 0.85
N GLY A 256 -9.00 -11.24 0.76
CA GLY A 256 -7.76 -11.46 0.02
C GLY A 256 -7.16 -10.14 -0.46
N ASN A 257 -5.94 -10.19 -0.98
CA ASN A 257 -5.28 -8.98 -1.47
C ASN A 257 -6.02 -8.30 -2.62
N PRO A 258 -6.66 -9.01 -3.57
CA PRO A 258 -7.48 -8.37 -4.59
C PRO A 258 -8.63 -7.54 -4.00
N GLN A 259 -9.26 -8.00 -2.91
CA GLN A 259 -10.33 -7.27 -2.21
C GLN A 259 -9.74 -6.08 -1.43
N ALA A 260 -8.60 -6.26 -0.76
CA ALA A 260 -7.92 -5.18 -0.06
C ALA A 260 -7.48 -4.07 -1.02
N SER A 261 -6.86 -4.43 -2.13
CA SER A 261 -6.45 -3.49 -3.18
C SER A 261 -7.65 -2.74 -3.78
N PHE A 262 -8.75 -3.45 -4.06
CA PHE A 262 -10.00 -2.83 -4.54
C PHE A 262 -10.57 -1.87 -3.50
N SER A 263 -10.68 -2.27 -2.24
CA SER A 263 -11.22 -1.45 -1.15
C SER A 263 -10.41 -0.17 -0.99
N ASN A 264 -9.08 -0.29 -1.02
CA ASN A 264 -8.14 0.82 -0.94
C ASN A 264 -8.27 1.79 -2.13
N ALA A 265 -8.20 1.27 -3.36
CA ALA A 265 -8.34 2.05 -4.57
C ALA A 265 -9.73 2.74 -4.67
N HIS A 266 -10.79 2.04 -4.26
CA HIS A 266 -12.14 2.60 -4.21
C HIS A 266 -12.24 3.75 -3.20
N ALA A 267 -11.67 3.58 -2.01
CA ALA A 267 -11.63 4.64 -0.99
C ALA A 267 -10.88 5.87 -1.49
N ILE A 268 -9.71 5.69 -2.11
CA ILE A 268 -8.93 6.80 -2.69
C ILE A 268 -9.72 7.53 -3.78
N LYS A 269 -10.33 6.79 -4.72
CA LYS A 269 -11.15 7.38 -5.81
C LYS A 269 -12.35 8.14 -5.25
N HIS A 270 -13.04 7.55 -4.28
CA HIS A 270 -14.17 8.16 -3.61
C HIS A 270 -13.74 9.44 -2.86
N ASP A 271 -12.71 9.35 -2.04
CA ASP A 271 -12.21 10.47 -1.26
C ASP A 271 -11.71 11.60 -2.16
N LEU A 272 -11.00 11.28 -3.25
CA LEU A 272 -10.57 12.26 -4.23
C LEU A 272 -11.76 13.00 -4.85
N ALA A 273 -12.79 12.27 -5.27
CA ALA A 273 -13.99 12.87 -5.88
C ALA A 273 -14.75 13.77 -4.88
N TRP A 274 -14.93 13.30 -3.63
CA TRP A 274 -15.64 14.04 -2.59
C TRP A 274 -14.83 15.21 -2.05
N THR A 275 -13.56 15.01 -1.69
CA THR A 275 -12.73 16.08 -1.09
C THR A 275 -12.46 17.19 -2.09
N VAL A 276 -12.10 16.85 -3.35
CA VAL A 276 -11.94 17.84 -4.43
C VAL A 276 -13.26 18.49 -4.77
N GLY A 277 -14.35 17.72 -4.90
CA GLY A 277 -15.68 18.23 -5.24
C GLY A 277 -16.21 19.21 -4.19
N ILE A 278 -16.19 18.82 -2.92
CA ILE A 278 -16.68 19.67 -1.82
C ILE A 278 -15.77 20.90 -1.65
N SER A 279 -14.44 20.72 -1.65
CA SER A 279 -13.52 21.84 -1.51
C SER A 279 -13.69 22.86 -2.63
N LEU A 280 -13.79 22.38 -3.88
CA LEU A 280 -14.06 23.25 -5.03
C LEU A 280 -15.40 23.99 -4.88
N LEU A 281 -16.46 23.30 -4.48
CA LEU A 281 -17.78 23.91 -4.26
C LEU A 281 -17.70 25.03 -3.19
N ILE A 282 -17.05 24.76 -2.05
CA ILE A 282 -16.88 25.72 -0.97
C ILE A 282 -16.04 26.92 -1.43
N ILE A 283 -14.93 26.66 -2.15
CA ILE A 283 -14.09 27.71 -2.72
C ILE A 283 -14.90 28.59 -3.67
N LEU A 284 -15.65 27.99 -4.60
CA LEU A 284 -16.51 28.70 -5.52
C LEU A 284 -17.53 29.57 -4.78
N LEU A 285 -18.18 29.00 -3.75
CA LEU A 285 -19.14 29.73 -2.92
C LEU A 285 -18.49 30.92 -2.21
N VAL A 286 -17.35 30.71 -1.56
CA VAL A 286 -16.60 31.76 -0.85
C VAL A 286 -16.17 32.85 -1.84
N MET A 287 -15.70 32.50 -3.03
CA MET A 287 -15.28 33.44 -4.05
C MET A 287 -16.44 34.22 -4.64
N VAL A 288 -17.57 33.56 -4.95
CA VAL A 288 -18.78 34.26 -5.43
C VAL A 288 -19.30 35.22 -4.39
N LEU A 289 -19.38 34.81 -3.13
CA LEU A 289 -19.84 35.67 -2.04
C LEU A 289 -18.89 36.82 -1.75
N SER A 290 -17.56 36.62 -1.92
CA SER A 290 -16.56 37.68 -1.67
C SER A 290 -16.48 38.68 -2.79
N PHE A 291 -16.46 38.24 -4.05
CA PHE A 291 -16.22 39.10 -5.20
C PHE A 291 -17.49 39.41 -5.99
N HIS A 292 -18.63 38.82 -5.65
CA HIS A 292 -19.94 39.03 -6.31
C HIS A 292 -19.89 38.90 -7.85
N SER A 293 -18.96 38.06 -8.35
CA SER A 293 -18.70 37.89 -9.77
C SER A 293 -18.40 36.44 -10.15
N PHE A 294 -19.29 35.85 -10.94
CA PHE A 294 -19.08 34.49 -11.45
C PHE A 294 -17.89 34.43 -12.44
N ARG A 295 -17.59 35.56 -13.11
CA ARG A 295 -16.44 35.65 -14.02
C ARG A 295 -15.11 35.50 -13.27
N PHE A 296 -15.01 36.05 -12.06
CA PHE A 296 -13.83 35.92 -11.20
C PHE A 296 -13.51 34.45 -10.90
N VAL A 297 -14.54 33.64 -10.68
CA VAL A 297 -14.41 32.20 -10.41
C VAL A 297 -13.82 31.48 -11.63
N TRP A 298 -14.35 31.70 -12.81
CA TRP A 298 -13.83 31.10 -14.04
C TRP A 298 -12.37 31.45 -14.30
N GLN A 299 -11.99 32.69 -14.01
CA GLN A 299 -10.61 33.18 -14.16
C GLN A 299 -9.63 32.50 -13.22
N GLN A 300 -10.11 31.83 -12.15
CA GLN A 300 -9.27 31.02 -11.25
C GLN A 300 -9.25 29.54 -11.63
N VAL A 301 -10.40 28.98 -11.98
CA VAL A 301 -10.55 27.54 -12.21
C VAL A 301 -9.90 27.10 -13.53
N VAL A 302 -10.08 27.88 -14.60
CA VAL A 302 -9.54 27.51 -15.93
C VAL A 302 -8.01 27.35 -15.94
N PRO A 303 -7.21 28.27 -15.37
CA PRO A 303 -5.75 28.08 -15.27
C PRO A 303 -5.34 26.81 -14.56
N VAL A 304 -6.08 26.44 -13.50
CA VAL A 304 -5.79 25.26 -12.71
C VAL A 304 -6.07 23.99 -13.49
N ILE A 305 -7.23 23.91 -14.16
CA ILE A 305 -7.56 22.78 -15.05
C ILE A 305 -6.49 22.64 -16.14
N TYR A 306 -6.09 23.73 -16.76
CA TYR A 306 -5.02 23.71 -17.75
C TYR A 306 -3.70 23.18 -17.18
N GLY A 307 -3.34 23.60 -15.96
CA GLY A 307 -2.14 23.12 -15.26
C GLY A 307 -2.18 21.62 -14.99
N ILE A 308 -3.32 21.09 -14.56
CA ILE A 308 -3.52 19.65 -14.35
C ILE A 308 -3.37 18.88 -15.66
N LEU A 309 -4.05 19.32 -16.74
CA LEU A 309 -3.94 18.67 -18.04
C LEU A 309 -2.50 18.68 -18.57
N PHE A 310 -1.81 19.79 -18.37
CA PHE A 310 -0.39 19.90 -18.71
C PHE A 310 0.46 18.92 -17.93
N ALA A 311 0.24 18.80 -16.61
CA ALA A 311 0.97 17.86 -15.75
C ALA A 311 0.75 16.41 -16.18
N LEU A 312 -0.50 16.00 -16.38
CA LEU A 312 -0.84 14.64 -16.81
C LEU A 312 -0.21 14.31 -18.18
N ALA A 313 -0.19 15.25 -19.12
CA ALA A 313 0.47 15.06 -20.41
C ALA A 313 1.99 14.93 -20.27
N CYS A 314 2.62 15.75 -19.44
CA CYS A 314 4.06 15.66 -19.19
C CYS A 314 4.46 14.33 -18.53
N ILE A 315 3.68 13.86 -17.54
CA ILE A 315 3.92 12.58 -16.88
C ILE A 315 3.73 11.43 -17.87
N TYR A 316 2.71 11.48 -18.74
CA TYR A 316 2.55 10.50 -19.80
C TYR A 316 3.80 10.38 -20.69
N TRP A 317 4.39 11.52 -21.08
CA TRP A 317 5.60 11.51 -21.90
C TRP A 317 6.86 11.02 -21.17
N ILE A 318 6.91 11.16 -19.86
CA ILE A 318 8.09 10.78 -19.05
C ILE A 318 8.02 9.32 -18.60
N LYS A 319 6.88 8.89 -18.03
CA LYS A 319 6.72 7.58 -17.39
C LYS A 319 5.61 6.72 -18.02
N GLY A 320 4.56 7.31 -18.58
CA GLY A 320 3.37 6.61 -19.09
C GLY A 320 2.40 6.14 -18.01
N TYR A 321 2.75 6.20 -16.74
CA TYR A 321 1.91 5.88 -15.59
C TYR A 321 2.08 6.89 -14.45
N VAL A 322 1.13 6.90 -13.50
CA VAL A 322 1.20 7.72 -12.28
C VAL A 322 0.44 7.03 -11.15
N SER A 323 0.95 7.18 -9.94
CA SER A 323 0.25 6.69 -8.74
C SER A 323 -1.08 7.42 -8.54
N LEU A 324 -2.17 6.65 -8.35
CA LEU A 324 -3.48 7.21 -8.01
C LEU A 324 -3.43 7.96 -6.68
N MET A 325 -2.65 7.47 -5.73
CA MET A 325 -2.48 8.11 -4.44
C MET A 325 -1.75 9.45 -4.53
N ALA A 326 -0.74 9.57 -5.41
CA ALA A 326 -0.08 10.84 -5.70
C ALA A 326 -1.06 11.89 -6.27
N LEU A 327 -2.02 11.48 -7.10
CA LEU A 327 -3.10 12.35 -7.57
C LEU A 327 -4.07 12.73 -6.45
N GLY A 328 -4.32 11.83 -5.49
CA GLY A 328 -5.10 12.13 -4.28
C GLY A 328 -4.53 13.29 -3.49
N PHE A 329 -3.21 13.33 -3.31
CA PHE A 329 -2.52 14.47 -2.69
C PHE A 329 -2.57 15.72 -3.57
N GLY A 330 -2.75 15.56 -4.86
CA GLY A 330 -2.89 16.63 -5.84
C GLY A 330 -4.04 17.62 -5.55
N ALA A 331 -5.03 17.23 -4.73
CA ALA A 331 -6.06 18.15 -4.25
C ALA A 331 -5.45 19.40 -3.57
N ILE A 332 -4.36 19.23 -2.83
CA ILE A 332 -3.66 20.35 -2.18
C ILE A 332 -3.03 21.29 -3.22
N ILE A 333 -2.51 20.72 -4.30
CA ILE A 333 -1.89 21.47 -5.40
C ILE A 333 -2.92 22.38 -6.10
N LEU A 334 -4.20 21.98 -6.14
CA LEU A 334 -5.28 22.85 -6.63
C LEU A 334 -5.33 24.15 -5.83
N GLY A 335 -5.29 24.06 -4.51
CA GLY A 335 -5.30 25.23 -3.62
C GLY A 335 -4.11 26.15 -3.86
N VAL A 336 -2.91 25.58 -4.05
CA VAL A 336 -1.68 26.36 -4.36
C VAL A 336 -1.78 27.03 -5.72
N ALA A 337 -2.23 26.32 -6.75
CA ALA A 337 -2.36 26.86 -8.10
C ALA A 337 -3.40 28.00 -8.16
N ILE A 338 -4.51 27.88 -7.42
CA ILE A 338 -5.51 28.94 -7.27
C ILE A 338 -4.87 30.17 -6.61
N SER A 339 -3.96 29.98 -5.65
CA SER A 339 -3.28 31.10 -4.96
C SER A 339 -2.58 32.04 -5.92
N TYR A 340 -1.84 31.54 -6.92
CA TYR A 340 -1.17 32.39 -7.91
C TYR A 340 -2.14 33.19 -8.77
N CYS A 341 -3.22 32.55 -9.22
CA CYS A 341 -4.27 33.24 -9.96
C CYS A 341 -4.93 34.31 -9.12
N LEU A 342 -5.13 34.04 -7.84
CA LEU A 342 -5.75 34.96 -6.90
C LEU A 342 -4.90 36.22 -6.68
N HIS A 343 -3.60 36.08 -6.52
CA HIS A 343 -2.68 37.23 -6.37
C HIS A 343 -2.76 38.13 -7.59
N ILE A 344 -2.71 37.61 -8.79
CA ILE A 344 -2.83 38.37 -10.05
C ILE A 344 -4.18 39.06 -10.15
N LEU A 345 -5.27 38.36 -9.85
CA LEU A 345 -6.64 38.90 -9.96
C LEU A 345 -6.90 39.95 -8.89
N VAL A 346 -6.55 39.71 -7.63
CA VAL A 346 -6.73 40.71 -6.55
C VAL A 346 -5.96 41.97 -6.87
N HIS A 347 -4.69 41.88 -7.26
CA HIS A 347 -3.89 43.04 -7.62
C HIS A 347 -4.49 43.81 -8.80
N PHE A 348 -4.94 43.12 -9.87
CA PHE A 348 -5.64 43.75 -11.00
C PHE A 348 -6.88 44.52 -10.57
N TYR A 349 -7.69 43.99 -9.66
CA TYR A 349 -8.86 44.65 -9.14
C TYR A 349 -8.54 45.95 -8.36
N PHE A 350 -7.39 46.01 -7.69
CA PHE A 350 -6.94 47.22 -6.98
C PHE A 350 -6.34 48.25 -7.93
N VAL A 351 -5.52 47.84 -8.90
CA VAL A 351 -4.78 48.76 -9.80
C VAL A 351 -5.59 49.17 -11.00
N GLY A 352 -6.48 48.30 -11.50
CA GLY A 352 -7.37 48.62 -12.61
C GLY A 352 -6.75 48.59 -14.01
N ASN A 353 -5.48 48.26 -14.13
CA ASN A 353 -4.74 48.25 -15.38
C ASN A 353 -3.89 46.98 -15.50
N VAL A 354 -4.06 46.24 -16.62
CA VAL A 354 -3.36 44.98 -16.89
C VAL A 354 -1.85 45.16 -17.02
N GLU A 355 -1.39 46.21 -17.65
CA GLU A 355 0.05 46.45 -17.86
C GLU A 355 0.75 46.76 -16.54
N THR A 356 0.12 47.55 -15.67
CA THR A 356 0.64 47.86 -14.34
C THR A 356 0.65 46.62 -13.47
N MET A 357 -0.42 45.83 -13.50
CA MET A 357 -0.50 44.55 -12.78
C MET A 357 0.62 43.60 -13.23
N LEU A 358 0.83 43.40 -14.55
CA LEU A 358 1.91 42.55 -15.06
C LEU A 358 3.29 43.10 -14.69
N ARG A 359 3.47 44.40 -14.59
CA ARG A 359 4.73 45.02 -14.22
C ARG A 359 5.07 44.75 -12.74
N GLU A 360 4.07 44.79 -11.88
CA GLU A 360 4.24 44.71 -10.45
C GLU A 360 4.20 43.23 -9.94
N GLU A 361 3.26 42.42 -10.46
CA GLU A 361 3.00 41.07 -9.95
C GLU A 361 3.75 39.94 -10.69
N SER A 362 4.20 40.15 -11.94
CA SER A 362 4.84 39.05 -12.70
C SER A 362 6.12 38.53 -12.04
N THR A 363 6.84 39.36 -11.31
CA THR A 363 8.09 38.95 -10.65
C THR A 363 7.82 38.20 -9.34
N PRO A 364 6.99 38.71 -8.40
CA PRO A 364 6.63 37.97 -7.17
C PRO A 364 5.99 36.60 -7.47
N VAL A 365 4.99 36.58 -8.37
CA VAL A 365 4.30 35.33 -8.73
C VAL A 365 5.24 34.31 -9.37
N PHE A 366 6.12 34.72 -10.29
CA PHE A 366 7.08 33.83 -10.91
C PHE A 366 8.11 33.30 -9.90
N LEU A 367 8.55 34.14 -8.97
CA LEU A 367 9.48 33.74 -7.92
C LEU A 367 8.82 32.77 -6.93
N GLY A 368 7.58 33.05 -6.52
CA GLY A 368 6.79 32.13 -5.72
C GLY A 368 6.64 30.77 -6.39
N MET A 369 6.24 30.75 -7.67
CA MET A 369 6.20 29.52 -8.44
C MET A 369 7.55 28.79 -8.43
N LEU A 370 8.66 29.50 -8.65
CA LEU A 370 9.99 28.87 -8.73
C LEU A 370 10.43 28.26 -7.39
N THR A 371 10.14 28.95 -6.26
CA THR A 371 10.44 28.43 -4.94
C THR A 371 9.62 27.19 -4.61
N THR A 372 8.33 27.21 -4.94
CA THR A 372 7.42 26.09 -4.70
C THR A 372 7.75 24.90 -5.58
N ILE A 373 8.06 25.11 -6.86
CA ILE A 373 8.56 24.05 -7.75
C ILE A 373 9.84 23.44 -7.19
N GLY A 374 10.78 24.26 -6.71
CA GLY A 374 12.02 23.76 -6.13
C GLY A 374 11.82 22.91 -4.88
N ALA A 375 10.84 23.26 -4.06
CA ALA A 375 10.47 22.44 -2.91
C ALA A 375 9.93 21.06 -3.36
N PHE A 376 9.04 21.02 -4.37
CA PHE A 376 8.50 19.76 -4.88
C PHE A 376 9.51 18.96 -5.71
N MET A 377 10.42 19.62 -6.40
CA MET A 377 11.53 18.93 -7.08
C MET A 377 12.46 18.20 -6.11
N GLY A 378 12.50 18.59 -4.85
CA GLY A 378 13.22 17.85 -3.80
C GLY A 378 12.73 16.39 -3.69
N LEU A 379 11.46 16.13 -3.94
CA LEU A 379 10.88 14.79 -3.93
C LEU A 379 11.38 13.88 -5.07
N LEU A 380 11.92 14.45 -6.15
CA LEU A 380 12.48 13.65 -7.25
C LEU A 380 13.78 12.93 -6.87
N PHE A 381 14.40 13.32 -5.76
CA PHE A 381 15.62 12.72 -5.22
C PHE A 381 15.34 11.62 -4.20
N THR A 382 14.07 11.34 -3.86
CA THR A 382 13.67 10.22 -3.00
C THR A 382 13.68 8.92 -3.78
N GLU A 383 13.82 7.79 -3.09
CA GLU A 383 13.72 6.47 -3.69
C GLU A 383 12.26 6.01 -3.89
N SER A 384 11.29 6.66 -3.23
CA SER A 384 9.87 6.34 -3.36
C SER A 384 9.26 6.84 -4.67
N ASP A 385 8.74 5.95 -5.49
CA ASP A 385 8.03 6.28 -6.73
C ASP A 385 6.76 7.11 -6.47
N LEU A 386 6.07 6.87 -5.36
CA LEU A 386 4.91 7.67 -4.93
C LEU A 386 5.27 9.14 -4.76
N LEU A 387 6.36 9.40 -4.05
CA LEU A 387 6.82 10.77 -3.79
C LEU A 387 7.35 11.45 -5.05
N ARG A 388 8.05 10.71 -5.91
CA ARG A 388 8.50 11.20 -7.23
C ARG A 388 7.33 11.58 -8.13
N ASP A 389 6.30 10.73 -8.22
CA ASP A 389 5.09 10.98 -9.01
C ASP A 389 4.37 12.22 -8.53
N PHE A 390 4.23 12.37 -7.21
CA PHE A 390 3.65 13.56 -6.62
C PHE A 390 4.48 14.82 -6.92
N GLY A 391 5.81 14.74 -6.78
CA GLY A 391 6.73 15.84 -7.11
C GLY A 391 6.64 16.28 -8.56
N LEU A 392 6.55 15.33 -9.50
CA LEU A 392 6.33 15.61 -10.93
C LEU A 392 4.99 16.26 -11.18
N PHE A 393 3.90 15.69 -10.61
CA PHE A 393 2.55 16.23 -10.77
C PHE A 393 2.44 17.65 -10.24
N ALA A 394 2.95 17.90 -9.03
CA ALA A 394 2.97 19.22 -8.43
C ALA A 394 3.76 20.24 -9.28
N THR A 395 4.97 19.86 -9.66
CA THR A 395 5.87 20.72 -10.46
C THR A 395 5.22 21.13 -11.78
N PHE A 396 4.75 20.18 -12.57
CA PHE A 396 4.17 20.49 -13.88
C PHE A 396 2.80 21.18 -13.76
N SER A 397 1.99 20.82 -12.77
CA SER A 397 0.71 21.49 -12.55
C SER A 397 0.90 22.98 -12.20
N LEU A 398 1.88 23.31 -11.36
CA LEU A 398 2.22 24.68 -11.00
C LEU A 398 2.81 25.45 -12.18
N ILE A 399 3.69 24.83 -12.97
CA ILE A 399 4.22 25.46 -14.21
C ILE A 399 3.07 25.80 -15.16
N GLY A 400 2.21 24.81 -15.45
CA GLY A 400 1.10 24.99 -16.39
C GLY A 400 0.12 26.07 -15.95
N SER A 401 -0.31 26.03 -14.68
CA SER A 401 -1.27 27.00 -14.14
C SER A 401 -0.70 28.40 -14.05
N THR A 402 0.55 28.57 -13.61
CA THR A 402 1.19 29.90 -13.52
C THR A 402 1.51 30.48 -14.89
N MET A 403 1.96 29.67 -15.85
CA MET A 403 2.16 30.11 -17.21
C MET A 403 0.84 30.57 -17.86
N PHE A 404 -0.25 29.81 -17.63
CA PHE A 404 -1.57 30.27 -18.06
C PHE A 404 -1.95 31.61 -17.41
N ALA A 405 -1.74 31.74 -16.10
CA ALA A 405 -2.08 32.93 -15.33
C ALA A 405 -1.31 34.19 -15.76
N LEU A 406 -0.05 34.04 -16.21
CA LEU A 406 0.78 35.17 -16.66
C LEU A 406 0.66 35.44 -18.16
N ILE A 407 0.33 34.46 -19.01
CA ILE A 407 0.30 34.60 -20.46
C ILE A 407 -1.14 34.79 -20.98
N PHE A 408 -2.07 33.90 -20.61
CA PHE A 408 -3.41 33.88 -21.18
C PHE A 408 -4.43 34.64 -20.33
N LEU A 409 -4.41 34.52 -19.02
CA LEU A 409 -5.37 35.12 -18.11
C LEU A 409 -5.49 36.66 -18.27
N PRO A 410 -4.40 37.44 -18.50
CA PRO A 410 -4.49 38.90 -18.72
C PRO A 410 -5.39 39.30 -19.89
N HIS A 411 -5.56 38.47 -20.91
CA HIS A 411 -6.44 38.76 -22.06
C HIS A 411 -7.93 38.55 -21.75
N PHE A 412 -8.26 37.83 -20.66
CA PHE A 412 -9.64 37.65 -20.19
C PHE A 412 -10.06 38.69 -19.15
N MET A 413 -9.14 39.61 -18.76
CA MET A 413 -9.41 40.73 -17.87
C MET A 413 -9.94 41.91 -18.63
N SER A 414 -10.94 42.62 -18.11
CA SER A 414 -11.56 43.77 -18.75
C SER A 414 -11.43 45.01 -17.87
N GLU A 415 -10.75 46.03 -18.35
CA GLU A 415 -10.54 47.32 -17.66
C GLU A 415 -11.86 48.07 -17.38
N ASN A 416 -12.94 47.82 -18.16
CA ASN A 416 -14.26 48.45 -17.96
C ASN A 416 -15.05 47.91 -16.76
N GLN A 417 -14.55 46.92 -16.04
CA GLN A 417 -15.26 46.25 -14.95
C GLN A 417 -14.83 46.75 -13.56
N ILE A 418 -13.97 47.78 -13.52
CA ILE A 418 -13.34 48.20 -12.28
C ILE A 418 -14.08 49.35 -11.65
N HIS A 419 -15.05 49.09 -10.84
CA HIS A 419 -15.54 50.01 -9.82
C HIS A 419 -15.55 49.34 -8.44
N PHE A 420 -14.39 48.79 -8.04
CA PHE A 420 -14.20 48.35 -6.62
C PHE A 420 -13.70 49.53 -5.78
N LYS A 421 -14.58 50.49 -5.57
CA LYS A 421 -14.48 51.33 -4.37
C LYS A 421 -14.82 50.41 -3.18
N ARG A 422 -13.78 49.87 -2.51
CA ARG A 422 -13.80 48.88 -1.43
C ARG A 422 -14.38 47.51 -1.83
N VAL A 423 -13.50 46.51 -1.95
CA VAL A 423 -13.90 45.13 -1.81
C VAL A 423 -14.56 45.03 -0.43
N LYS A 424 -15.89 45.11 -0.40
CA LYS A 424 -16.65 44.70 0.78
C LYS A 424 -16.60 43.17 0.84
N GLY A 425 -15.37 42.62 0.85
CA GLY A 425 -15.12 41.28 1.18
C GLY A 425 -15.57 41.05 2.61
N PHE A 426 -15.94 39.88 2.94
CA PHE A 426 -16.42 39.44 4.24
C PHE A 426 -15.89 40.34 5.38
N PRO A 427 -16.75 40.90 6.24
CA PRO A 427 -16.30 41.70 7.37
C PRO A 427 -15.27 40.98 8.26
N LEU A 428 -15.16 39.67 8.12
CA LEU A 428 -14.18 38.80 8.77
C LEU A 428 -12.76 39.05 8.22
N VAL A 429 -12.57 39.17 6.88
CA VAL A 429 -11.25 39.38 6.27
C VAL A 429 -10.72 40.77 6.59
N GLU A 430 -11.58 41.81 6.54
CA GLU A 430 -11.20 43.14 7.00
C GLU A 430 -10.86 43.14 8.50
N LYS A 431 -11.65 42.42 9.32
CA LYS A 431 -11.41 42.34 10.77
C LYS A 431 -10.09 41.62 11.07
N VAL A 432 -9.77 40.55 10.34
CA VAL A 432 -8.48 39.82 10.44
C VAL A 432 -7.32 40.71 10.01
N ASN A 433 -7.45 41.41 8.87
CA ASN A 433 -6.39 42.31 8.37
C ASN A 433 -6.16 43.54 9.24
N ASN A 434 -7.20 44.05 9.89
CA ASN A 434 -7.11 45.23 10.75
C ASN A 434 -6.57 44.92 12.16
N LEU A 435 -6.43 43.67 12.54
CA LEU A 435 -5.76 43.28 13.78
C LEU A 435 -4.28 43.65 13.74
N PRO A 436 -3.73 44.31 14.82
CA PRO A 436 -2.33 44.68 14.86
C PRO A 436 -1.43 43.49 15.19
N TRP A 437 -1.39 42.49 14.26
CA TRP A 437 -0.66 41.22 14.40
C TRP A 437 0.81 41.40 14.78
N ASP A 438 1.46 42.42 14.23
CA ASP A 438 2.89 42.69 14.36
C ASP A 438 3.22 43.78 15.41
N ARG A 439 2.20 44.39 16.02
CA ARG A 439 2.38 45.52 16.99
C ARG A 439 1.86 45.17 18.37
N ASN A 440 0.96 44.21 18.51
CA ASN A 440 0.38 43.81 19.77
C ASN A 440 1.34 42.88 20.54
N LYS A 441 1.86 43.33 21.66
CA LYS A 441 2.82 42.59 22.50
C LYS A 441 2.27 41.27 23.03
N TRP A 442 0.95 41.20 23.28
CA TRP A 442 0.29 40.00 23.75
C TRP A 442 0.21 38.92 22.66
N ILE A 443 -0.14 39.31 21.42
CA ILE A 443 -0.16 38.41 20.29
C ILE A 443 1.25 37.86 20.03
N ILE A 444 2.25 38.73 19.98
CA ILE A 444 3.65 38.32 19.76
C ILE A 444 4.14 37.42 20.88
N GLY A 445 3.84 37.78 22.16
CA GLY A 445 4.23 36.99 23.32
C GLY A 445 3.60 35.59 23.32
N THR A 446 2.31 35.49 23.01
CA THR A 446 1.62 34.20 22.90
C THR A 446 2.20 33.35 21.76
N LEU A 447 2.43 33.94 20.58
CA LEU A 447 3.03 33.23 19.45
C LEU A 447 4.46 32.75 19.75
N LEU A 448 5.26 33.58 20.40
CA LEU A 448 6.60 33.16 20.83
C LEU A 448 6.55 32.03 21.85
N LEU A 449 5.60 32.04 22.79
CA LEU A 449 5.41 30.96 23.73
C LEU A 449 5.02 29.65 22.99
N LEU A 450 4.07 29.72 22.06
CA LEU A 450 3.65 28.56 21.25
C LEU A 450 4.81 28.00 20.40
N ILE A 451 5.63 28.87 19.83
CA ILE A 451 6.82 28.45 19.08
C ILE A 451 7.82 27.75 20.02
N VAL A 452 8.10 28.32 21.18
CA VAL A 452 9.05 27.71 22.13
C VAL A 452 8.56 26.33 22.57
N VAL A 453 7.27 26.20 22.89
CA VAL A 453 6.67 24.90 23.25
C VAL A 453 6.81 23.93 22.07
N GLY A 454 6.45 24.35 20.86
CA GLY A 454 6.56 23.49 19.67
C GLY A 454 8.00 23.03 19.40
N VAL A 455 8.96 23.95 19.46
CA VAL A 455 10.39 23.63 19.22
C VAL A 455 10.94 22.68 20.31
N ILE A 456 10.56 22.85 21.58
CA ILE A 456 11.00 21.96 22.67
C ILE A 456 10.42 20.53 22.50
N LEU A 457 9.20 20.42 21.99
CA LEU A 457 8.53 19.13 21.80
C LEU A 457 8.92 18.46 20.47
N SER A 458 9.48 19.17 19.49
CA SER A 458 9.78 18.64 18.16
C SER A 458 10.67 17.38 18.15
N PRO A 459 11.67 17.18 19.04
CA PRO A 459 12.47 15.95 19.03
C PRO A 459 11.72 14.70 19.52
N ARG A 460 10.48 14.86 20.02
CA ARG A 460 9.66 13.75 20.53
C ARG A 460 8.74 13.14 19.47
N VAL A 461 8.68 13.73 18.30
CA VAL A 461 7.85 13.19 17.22
C VAL A 461 8.37 11.80 16.84
N LYS A 462 7.46 10.87 16.66
CA LYS A 462 7.76 9.49 16.29
C LYS A 462 7.50 9.27 14.81
N PHE A 463 8.05 8.19 14.31
CA PHE A 463 7.81 7.68 12.97
C PHE A 463 7.04 6.37 13.06
N ASP A 464 5.88 6.30 12.40
CA ASP A 464 5.10 5.08 12.28
C ASP A 464 5.67 4.24 11.12
N SER A 465 6.21 3.09 11.47
CA SER A 465 6.78 2.13 10.54
C SER A 465 5.79 1.06 10.09
N ASP A 466 4.59 1.02 10.67
CA ASP A 466 3.58 0.02 10.32
C ASP A 466 2.81 0.44 9.06
N LEU A 467 3.17 -0.17 7.94
CA LEU A 467 2.50 0.09 6.66
C LEU A 467 1.03 -0.33 6.64
N ARG A 468 0.59 -1.23 7.53
CA ARG A 468 -0.82 -1.61 7.65
C ARG A 468 -1.69 -0.41 7.99
N ASN A 469 -1.14 0.58 8.70
CA ASN A 469 -1.80 1.85 9.01
C ASN A 469 -1.95 2.77 7.79
N LEU A 470 -1.30 2.45 6.66
CA LEU A 470 -1.38 3.23 5.43
C LEU A 470 -2.49 2.77 4.50
N ASP A 471 -2.96 1.53 4.66
CA ASP A 471 -3.94 0.90 3.79
C ASP A 471 -5.37 1.07 4.33
N TYR A 472 -6.34 1.12 3.43
CA TYR A 472 -7.76 1.17 3.80
C TYR A 472 -8.41 -0.17 3.54
N ARG A 473 -9.06 -0.70 4.55
CA ARG A 473 -9.85 -1.93 4.49
C ARG A 473 -11.28 -1.64 4.89
N ASP A 474 -12.23 -2.02 4.06
CA ASP A 474 -13.64 -1.81 4.37
C ASP A 474 -14.17 -2.79 5.44
N ALA A 475 -15.34 -2.49 6.00
CA ALA A 475 -15.89 -3.28 7.10
C ALA A 475 -16.15 -4.75 6.71
N PRO A 476 -16.68 -5.10 5.52
CA PRO A 476 -16.85 -6.49 5.12
C PRO A 476 -15.55 -7.28 5.03
N LEU A 477 -14.47 -6.64 4.52
CA LEU A 477 -13.16 -7.24 4.43
C LEU A 477 -12.58 -7.52 5.82
N LEU A 478 -12.64 -6.51 6.72
CA LEU A 478 -12.18 -6.67 8.11
C LEU A 478 -12.96 -7.74 8.86
N GLU A 479 -14.27 -7.84 8.63
CA GLU A 479 -15.11 -8.88 9.23
C GLU A 479 -14.68 -10.27 8.76
N SER A 480 -14.42 -10.42 7.46
CA SER A 480 -13.98 -11.67 6.85
C SER A 480 -12.62 -12.12 7.38
N GLU A 481 -11.65 -11.19 7.43
CA GLU A 481 -10.32 -11.45 7.98
C GLU A 481 -10.37 -11.79 9.47
N ALA A 482 -11.18 -11.05 10.24
CA ALA A 482 -11.33 -11.30 11.67
C ALA A 482 -11.95 -12.67 11.97
N LEU A 483 -12.96 -13.08 11.18
CA LEU A 483 -13.57 -14.40 11.31
C LEU A 483 -12.53 -15.49 11.01
N TYR A 484 -11.84 -15.40 9.87
CA TYR A 484 -10.81 -16.37 9.50
C TYR A 484 -9.73 -16.51 10.57
N ASN A 485 -9.19 -15.39 11.03
CA ASN A 485 -8.14 -15.39 12.04
C ASN A 485 -8.65 -15.94 13.40
N SER A 486 -9.90 -15.66 13.79
CA SER A 486 -10.46 -16.16 15.05
C SER A 486 -10.70 -17.67 15.04
N LYS A 487 -11.00 -18.23 13.86
CA LYS A 487 -11.29 -19.66 13.70
C LYS A 487 -10.05 -20.52 13.45
N ASN A 488 -9.03 -19.94 12.84
CA ASN A 488 -7.76 -20.61 12.54
C ASN A 488 -6.65 -20.23 13.54
N SER A 489 -6.95 -19.47 14.61
CA SER A 489 -5.95 -19.10 15.60
C SER A 489 -5.69 -20.25 16.55
N ASP A 490 -4.49 -20.76 16.51
CA ASP A 490 -3.91 -21.68 17.49
C ASP A 490 -3.19 -20.96 18.65
N GLY A 491 -3.30 -19.63 18.69
CA GLY A 491 -2.64 -18.75 19.67
C GLY A 491 -1.20 -18.39 19.30
N PHE A 492 -0.76 -18.73 18.09
CA PHE A 492 0.56 -18.40 17.53
C PHE A 492 0.44 -17.47 16.34
N SER A 493 1.53 -16.80 16.02
CA SER A 493 1.67 -16.04 14.79
C SER A 493 2.25 -16.93 13.71
N HIS A 494 1.67 -16.87 12.51
CA HIS A 494 2.07 -17.65 11.35
C HIS A 494 2.73 -16.75 10.31
N GLN A 495 3.83 -17.24 9.73
CA GLN A 495 4.55 -16.54 8.69
C GLN A 495 5.11 -17.47 7.65
N TYR A 496 4.87 -17.15 6.38
CA TYR A 496 5.48 -17.86 5.28
C TYR A 496 6.91 -17.40 5.03
N PHE A 497 7.78 -18.37 4.84
CA PHE A 497 9.15 -18.22 4.33
C PHE A 497 9.24 -18.91 2.97
N ALA A 498 10.08 -18.41 2.08
CA ALA A 498 10.30 -19.04 0.79
C ALA A 498 11.79 -19.28 0.54
N ALA A 499 12.13 -20.53 0.28
CA ALA A 499 13.41 -20.87 -0.33
C ALA A 499 13.32 -20.73 -1.84
N TYR A 500 14.36 -20.17 -2.51
CA TYR A 500 14.30 -19.89 -3.94
C TYR A 500 15.55 -20.32 -4.70
N ALA A 501 15.37 -20.80 -5.93
CA ALA A 501 16.46 -21.11 -6.86
C ALA A 501 15.95 -21.10 -8.33
N ASP A 502 16.89 -21.17 -9.29
CA ASP A 502 16.55 -21.29 -10.70
C ASP A 502 16.15 -22.75 -11.07
N ASP A 503 16.47 -23.71 -10.21
CA ASP A 503 16.11 -25.12 -10.32
C ASP A 503 15.28 -25.54 -9.10
N ILE A 504 14.26 -26.39 -9.32
CA ILE A 504 13.36 -26.83 -8.25
C ILE A 504 14.08 -27.67 -7.19
N ASP A 505 14.96 -28.59 -7.60
CA ASP A 505 15.67 -29.46 -6.67
C ASP A 505 16.61 -28.65 -5.77
N GLN A 506 17.24 -27.62 -6.33
CA GLN A 506 18.08 -26.71 -5.57
C GLN A 506 17.25 -25.84 -4.60
N ALA A 507 16.05 -25.40 -5.00
CA ALA A 507 15.15 -24.66 -4.10
C ALA A 507 14.70 -25.56 -2.92
N LEU A 508 14.43 -26.84 -3.18
CA LEU A 508 14.12 -27.83 -2.16
C LEU A 508 15.32 -28.11 -1.23
N GLU A 509 16.56 -28.12 -1.74
CA GLU A 509 17.77 -28.24 -0.90
C GLU A 509 17.92 -27.05 0.07
N TYR A 510 17.66 -25.82 -0.39
CA TYR A 510 17.67 -24.64 0.49
C TYR A 510 16.54 -24.70 1.54
N ASN A 511 15.37 -25.19 1.15
CA ASN A 511 14.27 -25.39 2.09
C ASN A 511 14.61 -26.44 3.16
N GLU A 512 15.22 -27.54 2.78
CA GLU A 512 15.71 -28.58 3.70
C GLU A 512 16.78 -28.03 4.66
N ALA A 513 17.67 -27.16 4.17
CA ALA A 513 18.66 -26.49 5.01
C ALA A 513 18.00 -25.52 6.02
N MET A 514 16.91 -24.85 5.63
CA MET A 514 16.10 -24.01 6.52
C MET A 514 15.45 -24.86 7.63
N PHE A 515 14.94 -26.06 7.35
CA PHE A 515 14.35 -26.94 8.36
C PHE A 515 15.31 -27.29 9.48
N ARG A 516 16.60 -27.49 9.20
CA ARG A 516 17.61 -27.72 10.24
C ARG A 516 17.75 -26.52 11.19
N THR A 517 17.58 -25.32 10.68
CA THR A 517 17.55 -24.10 11.51
C THR A 517 16.26 -24.02 12.32
N LEU A 518 15.14 -24.41 11.73
CA LEU A 518 13.84 -24.48 12.41
C LEU A 518 13.84 -25.53 13.53
N ASP A 519 14.46 -26.71 13.32
CA ASP A 519 14.67 -27.71 14.36
C ASP A 519 15.40 -27.12 15.58
N SER A 520 16.48 -26.38 15.35
CA SER A 520 17.22 -25.71 16.40
C SER A 520 16.40 -24.66 17.16
N LEU A 521 15.53 -23.93 16.44
CA LEU A 521 14.62 -22.94 17.04
C LEU A 521 13.50 -23.61 17.84
N LYS A 522 13.00 -24.76 17.40
CA LYS A 522 12.00 -25.59 18.10
C LYS A 522 12.58 -26.17 19.38
N GLU A 523 13.78 -26.74 19.30
CA GLU A 523 14.52 -27.27 20.50
C GLU A 523 14.81 -26.17 21.52
N ALA A 524 15.07 -24.95 21.06
CA ALA A 524 15.26 -23.78 21.93
C ALA A 524 13.94 -23.21 22.50
N GLY A 525 12.78 -23.75 22.10
CA GLY A 525 11.46 -23.28 22.52
C GLY A 525 11.08 -21.89 21.93
N ILE A 526 11.75 -21.47 20.86
CA ILE A 526 11.52 -20.18 20.18
C ILE A 526 10.42 -20.32 19.11
N ALA A 527 10.50 -21.33 18.24
CA ALA A 527 9.43 -21.69 17.32
C ALA A 527 8.58 -22.82 17.90
N LYS A 528 7.26 -22.81 17.62
CA LYS A 528 6.41 -23.94 18.00
C LYS A 528 6.52 -25.07 16.99
N GLY A 529 6.46 -24.75 15.72
CA GLY A 529 6.49 -25.70 14.62
C GLY A 529 6.46 -25.01 13.27
N TRP A 530 6.38 -25.78 12.22
CA TRP A 530 6.21 -25.30 10.84
C TRP A 530 5.42 -26.33 10.05
N SER A 531 4.97 -25.95 8.84
CA SER A 531 4.30 -26.85 7.91
C SER A 531 5.28 -27.94 7.44
N GLU A 532 5.24 -29.09 8.10
CA GLU A 532 6.08 -30.24 7.77
C GLU A 532 5.72 -30.88 6.43
N VAL A 533 4.54 -30.57 5.88
CA VAL A 533 4.07 -31.06 4.59
C VAL A 533 5.10 -30.83 3.48
N THR A 534 5.73 -29.66 3.45
CA THR A 534 6.75 -29.35 2.44
C THR A 534 7.98 -30.26 2.59
N GLY A 535 8.46 -30.50 3.81
CA GLY A 535 9.61 -31.37 4.08
C GLY A 535 9.33 -32.86 3.93
N LEU A 536 8.05 -33.24 3.84
CA LEU A 536 7.65 -34.61 3.67
C LEU A 536 7.36 -34.98 2.22
N LEU A 537 6.52 -34.15 1.55
CA LEU A 537 6.04 -34.40 0.19
C LEU A 537 7.00 -33.85 -0.87
N PHE A 538 7.68 -32.76 -0.56
CA PHE A 538 8.52 -32.02 -1.50
C PHE A 538 9.98 -32.03 -1.03
N VAL A 539 10.62 -33.20 -1.12
CA VAL A 539 12.02 -33.39 -0.73
C VAL A 539 12.94 -33.38 -1.96
N PRO A 540 14.18 -32.88 -1.83
CA PRO A 540 15.14 -32.91 -2.94
C PRO A 540 15.54 -34.33 -3.30
N GLN A 541 15.90 -34.55 -4.58
CA GLN A 541 16.24 -35.88 -5.12
C GLN A 541 17.31 -36.60 -4.31
N LYS A 542 18.26 -35.84 -3.76
CA LYS A 542 19.28 -36.40 -2.87
C LYS A 542 18.69 -37.06 -1.64
N VAL A 543 17.75 -36.39 -0.96
CA VAL A 543 17.09 -36.93 0.23
C VAL A 543 16.19 -38.10 -0.14
N GLN A 544 15.50 -38.02 -1.28
CA GLN A 544 14.73 -39.15 -1.79
C GLN A 544 15.60 -40.37 -2.02
N GLN A 545 16.78 -40.22 -2.60
CA GLN A 545 17.73 -41.33 -2.81
C GLN A 545 18.21 -41.91 -1.47
N GLU A 546 18.54 -41.07 -0.49
CA GLU A 546 18.92 -41.51 0.85
C GLU A 546 17.81 -42.33 1.52
N ARG A 547 16.53 -41.90 1.36
CA ARG A 547 15.35 -42.65 1.87
C ARG A 547 15.15 -43.95 1.11
N ILE A 548 15.32 -44.01 -0.19
CA ILE A 548 15.26 -45.24 -1.00
C ILE A 548 16.38 -46.24 -0.58
N ASP A 549 17.59 -45.76 -0.37
CA ASP A 549 18.71 -46.57 0.08
C ASP A 549 18.44 -47.13 1.49
N ALA A 550 17.90 -46.32 2.41
CA ALA A 550 17.49 -46.79 3.75
C ALA A 550 16.37 -47.83 3.69
N TRP A 551 15.38 -47.63 2.80
CA TRP A 551 14.33 -48.61 2.57
C TRP A 551 14.86 -49.91 2.07
N ASN A 552 15.74 -49.94 1.07
CA ASN A 552 16.37 -51.13 0.51
C ASN A 552 17.27 -51.86 1.55
N ALA A 553 17.93 -51.08 2.43
CA ALA A 553 18.72 -51.63 3.52
C ALA A 553 17.85 -52.28 4.60
N PHE A 554 16.71 -51.69 4.91
CA PHE A 554 15.75 -52.21 5.88
C PHE A 554 15.02 -53.48 5.37
N TRP A 555 14.43 -53.43 4.15
CA TRP A 555 13.67 -54.54 3.58
C TRP A 555 14.57 -55.56 2.86
N THR A 556 15.41 -56.22 3.61
CA THR A 556 16.25 -57.32 3.08
C THR A 556 15.42 -58.52 2.61
N ARG A 557 15.97 -59.30 1.66
CA ARG A 557 15.30 -60.52 1.17
C ARG A 557 14.84 -61.45 2.27
N SER A 558 15.66 -61.64 3.32
CA SER A 558 15.35 -62.49 4.46
C SER A 558 14.20 -61.93 5.31
N ARG A 559 14.20 -60.58 5.55
CA ARG A 559 13.15 -59.95 6.31
C ARG A 559 11.80 -60.01 5.60
N VAL A 560 11.78 -59.73 4.31
CA VAL A 560 10.56 -59.81 3.46
C VAL A 560 10.05 -61.27 3.36
N ALA A 561 10.91 -62.25 3.21
CA ALA A 561 10.51 -63.65 3.19
C ALA A 561 9.92 -64.11 4.55
N LYS A 562 10.49 -63.68 5.65
CA LYS A 562 9.93 -63.93 6.97
C LYS A 562 8.57 -63.25 7.14
N LEU A 563 8.45 -61.99 6.79
CA LEU A 563 7.21 -61.23 6.89
C LEU A 563 6.09 -61.85 6.04
N ARG A 564 6.40 -62.27 4.80
CA ARG A 564 5.44 -62.95 3.92
C ARG A 564 4.88 -64.18 4.59
N LYS A 565 5.77 -65.00 5.20
CA LYS A 565 5.35 -66.20 5.92
C LYS A 565 4.48 -65.86 7.13
N ASP A 566 4.88 -64.88 7.92
CA ASP A 566 4.17 -64.50 9.15
C ASP A 566 2.78 -63.88 8.80
N LEU A 567 2.65 -63.10 7.74
CA LEU A 567 1.39 -62.53 7.23
C LEU A 567 0.47 -63.64 6.69
N SER A 568 0.99 -64.56 5.83
CA SER A 568 0.21 -65.67 5.26
C SER A 568 -0.33 -66.57 6.35
N GLU A 569 0.53 -67.00 7.28
CA GLU A 569 0.13 -67.86 8.41
C GLU A 569 -0.94 -67.20 9.31
N SER A 570 -0.72 -65.92 9.69
CA SER A 570 -1.65 -65.16 10.55
C SER A 570 -2.96 -64.85 9.80
N GLY A 571 -2.88 -64.45 8.53
CA GLY A 571 -4.04 -64.16 7.68
C GLY A 571 -4.95 -65.41 7.54
N VAL A 572 -4.38 -66.56 7.17
CA VAL A 572 -5.13 -67.80 7.03
C VAL A 572 -5.77 -68.22 8.36
N GLN A 573 -5.03 -68.10 9.49
CA GLN A 573 -5.59 -68.38 10.81
C GLN A 573 -6.80 -67.49 11.16
N ASN A 574 -6.87 -66.26 10.66
CA ASN A 574 -7.99 -65.35 10.83
C ASN A 574 -9.03 -65.44 9.73
N GLY A 575 -8.88 -66.31 8.71
CA GLY A 575 -9.84 -66.53 7.63
C GLY A 575 -9.65 -65.64 6.40
N LEU A 576 -8.50 -65.00 6.24
CA LEU A 576 -8.14 -64.25 5.07
C LEU A 576 -7.48 -65.10 3.97
N PRO A 577 -7.59 -64.79 2.69
CA PRO A 577 -6.91 -65.52 1.61
C PRO A 577 -5.38 -65.50 1.75
N GLU A 578 -4.72 -66.60 1.37
CA GLU A 578 -3.25 -66.76 1.50
C GLU A 578 -2.48 -65.76 0.63
N ASP A 579 -2.99 -65.37 -0.53
CA ASP A 579 -2.40 -64.49 -1.52
C ASP A 579 -2.81 -63.01 -1.40
N MET A 580 -3.64 -62.69 -0.40
CA MET A 580 -4.21 -61.35 -0.23
C MET A 580 -3.13 -60.27 -0.11
N PHE A 581 -1.98 -60.60 0.47
CA PHE A 581 -0.90 -59.64 0.80
C PHE A 581 0.26 -59.62 -0.23
N ASP A 582 0.14 -60.38 -1.34
CA ASP A 582 1.21 -60.47 -2.34
C ASP A 582 1.54 -59.15 -3.01
N THR A 583 0.55 -58.25 -3.17
CA THR A 583 0.77 -56.89 -3.66
C THR A 583 1.62 -56.11 -2.70
N PHE A 584 1.30 -56.10 -1.41
CA PHE A 584 2.09 -55.42 -0.38
C PHE A 584 3.53 -55.93 -0.39
N ILE A 585 3.74 -57.23 -0.37
CA ILE A 585 5.06 -57.85 -0.42
C ILE A 585 5.86 -57.44 -1.66
N SER A 586 5.20 -57.30 -2.80
CA SER A 586 5.85 -56.82 -4.04
C SER A 586 6.30 -55.37 -3.96
N LEU A 587 5.52 -54.52 -3.31
CA LEU A 587 5.86 -53.11 -3.07
C LEU A 587 7.12 -52.98 -2.19
N LEU A 588 7.30 -53.86 -1.17
CA LEU A 588 8.49 -53.75 -0.32
C LEU A 588 9.81 -54.02 -1.06
N ARG A 589 9.77 -54.60 -2.24
CA ARG A 589 10.95 -54.97 -3.04
C ARG A 589 10.90 -54.43 -4.48
N ALA A 590 9.97 -53.54 -4.77
CA ALA A 590 9.93 -52.86 -6.07
C ALA A 590 11.20 -52.01 -6.29
N ASN A 591 11.52 -51.74 -7.53
CA ASN A 591 12.60 -50.85 -7.89
C ASN A 591 12.05 -49.40 -7.86
N TYR A 592 12.51 -48.62 -6.92
CA TYR A 592 12.09 -47.24 -6.77
C TYR A 592 13.15 -46.28 -7.29
N GLU A 593 12.69 -45.19 -7.89
CA GLU A 593 13.50 -44.08 -8.37
C GLU A 593 12.97 -42.76 -7.77
N PRO A 594 13.82 -41.76 -7.58
CA PRO A 594 13.34 -40.41 -7.16
C PRO A 594 12.32 -39.88 -8.15
N GLY A 595 11.29 -39.18 -7.64
CA GLY A 595 10.22 -38.61 -8.44
C GLY A 595 10.00 -37.13 -8.10
N ASN A 596 9.27 -36.41 -8.97
CA ASN A 596 8.94 -35.03 -8.76
C ASN A 596 7.43 -34.83 -8.67
N LEU A 597 6.93 -34.63 -7.45
CA LEU A 597 5.50 -34.44 -7.17
C LEU A 597 4.98 -33.15 -7.82
N TYR A 598 5.82 -32.12 -7.92
CA TYR A 598 5.44 -30.85 -8.55
C TYR A 598 5.03 -31.00 -10.02
N GLU A 599 5.74 -31.85 -10.77
CA GLU A 599 5.49 -32.05 -12.21
C GLU A 599 4.47 -33.18 -12.49
N SER A 600 4.09 -33.94 -11.44
CA SER A 600 3.20 -35.10 -11.60
C SER A 600 1.76 -34.76 -12.00
N GLY A 601 1.30 -33.56 -11.68
CA GLY A 601 -0.09 -33.13 -11.84
C GLY A 601 -1.09 -33.79 -10.87
N VAL A 602 -0.60 -34.54 -9.87
CA VAL A 602 -1.42 -35.20 -8.83
C VAL A 602 -2.04 -34.19 -7.89
N VAL A 603 -1.25 -33.18 -7.51
CA VAL A 603 -1.75 -32.08 -6.68
C VAL A 603 -2.26 -30.98 -7.57
N PRO A 604 -3.53 -30.55 -7.44
CA PRO A 604 -4.06 -29.45 -8.22
C PRO A 604 -3.25 -28.16 -8.07
N ASP A 605 -3.13 -27.39 -9.15
CA ASP A 605 -2.37 -26.13 -9.15
C ASP A 605 -2.80 -25.16 -8.04
N GLY A 606 -4.10 -25.16 -7.68
CA GLY A 606 -4.63 -24.33 -6.61
C GLY A 606 -4.11 -24.68 -5.21
N LEU A 607 -3.80 -25.96 -4.96
CA LEU A 607 -3.14 -26.43 -3.72
C LEU A 607 -1.63 -26.39 -3.86
N MET A 608 -1.09 -26.80 -5.02
CA MET A 608 0.35 -26.80 -5.28
C MET A 608 0.97 -25.44 -5.05
N SER A 609 0.32 -24.37 -5.49
CA SER A 609 0.76 -22.99 -5.32
C SER A 609 0.82 -22.49 -3.87
N ASN A 610 0.35 -23.29 -2.89
CA ASN A 610 0.61 -23.01 -1.46
C ASN A 610 2.00 -23.49 -1.02
N TYR A 611 2.62 -24.39 -1.77
CA TYR A 611 3.88 -25.02 -1.42
C TYR A 611 5.00 -24.69 -2.37
N ILE A 612 4.71 -24.68 -3.67
CA ILE A 612 5.70 -24.41 -4.71
C ILE A 612 5.09 -23.53 -5.80
N GLU A 613 5.85 -22.54 -6.23
CA GLU A 613 5.48 -21.66 -7.33
C GLU A 613 6.67 -21.44 -8.27
N ARG A 614 6.38 -21.43 -9.57
CA ARG A 614 7.34 -21.02 -10.59
C ARG A 614 7.04 -19.60 -11.04
N GLN A 615 7.94 -18.68 -10.76
CA GLN A 615 7.79 -17.28 -11.16
C GLN A 615 7.95 -17.07 -12.68
N SER A 616 7.50 -15.92 -13.18
CA SER A 616 7.64 -15.50 -14.59
C SER A 616 9.08 -15.42 -15.07
N ASN A 617 10.04 -15.15 -14.17
CA ASN A 617 11.49 -15.14 -14.46
C ASN A 617 12.11 -16.55 -14.54
N GLY A 618 11.33 -17.61 -14.29
CA GLY A 618 11.75 -18.99 -14.31
C GLY A 618 12.24 -19.56 -12.97
N ARG A 619 12.32 -18.74 -11.90
CA ARG A 619 12.71 -19.19 -10.56
C ARG A 619 11.61 -19.98 -9.89
N TYR A 620 12.02 -20.94 -9.05
CA TYR A 620 11.13 -21.68 -8.17
C TYR A 620 11.18 -21.09 -6.77
N LEU A 621 10.01 -21.01 -6.14
CA LEU A 621 9.82 -20.65 -4.73
C LEU A 621 9.21 -21.86 -4.02
N VAL A 622 9.78 -22.24 -2.88
CA VAL A 622 9.25 -23.30 -2.01
C VAL A 622 8.83 -22.65 -0.70
N PHE A 623 7.53 -22.71 -0.39
CA PHE A 623 6.93 -22.02 0.74
C PHE A 623 6.86 -22.93 1.98
N THR A 624 7.17 -22.37 3.14
CA THR A 624 7.01 -23.02 4.43
C THR A 624 6.36 -22.04 5.40
N ASP A 625 5.24 -22.43 6.00
CA ASP A 625 4.60 -21.69 7.07
C ASP A 625 5.25 -22.05 8.41
N VAL A 626 5.57 -21.04 9.22
CA VAL A 626 6.23 -21.19 10.51
C VAL A 626 5.38 -20.55 11.60
N ALA A 627 5.06 -21.32 12.63
CA ALA A 627 4.30 -20.90 13.81
C ALA A 627 5.23 -20.52 14.97
N TYR A 628 5.03 -19.35 15.57
CA TYR A 628 5.85 -18.86 16.68
C TYR A 628 5.04 -17.89 17.57
N PRO A 629 5.41 -17.72 18.87
CA PRO A 629 4.87 -16.65 19.70
C PRO A 629 5.24 -15.27 19.17
N GLU A 630 4.30 -14.31 19.16
CA GLU A 630 4.51 -12.95 18.60
C GLU A 630 5.72 -12.24 19.24
N GLU A 631 6.01 -12.50 20.52
CA GLU A 631 7.10 -11.85 21.25
C GLU A 631 8.49 -12.19 20.71
N VAL A 632 8.64 -13.33 20.03
CA VAL A 632 9.91 -13.80 19.46
C VAL A 632 10.03 -13.62 17.96
N ARG A 633 9.05 -12.97 17.33
CA ARG A 633 8.98 -12.70 15.88
C ARG A 633 10.30 -12.22 15.28
N ASP A 634 10.88 -11.17 15.85
CA ASP A 634 12.11 -10.55 15.35
C ASP A 634 13.32 -11.51 15.37
N VAL A 635 13.34 -12.45 16.33
CA VAL A 635 14.38 -13.47 16.45
C VAL A 635 14.20 -14.52 15.35
N VAL A 636 12.98 -15.03 15.16
CA VAL A 636 12.66 -16.03 14.13
C VAL A 636 12.96 -15.46 12.75
N TRP A 637 12.42 -14.31 12.42
CA TRP A 637 12.61 -13.66 11.11
C TRP A 637 14.08 -13.35 10.83
N GLY A 638 14.78 -12.74 11.80
CA GLY A 638 16.19 -12.39 11.66
C GLY A 638 17.13 -13.60 11.60
N THR A 639 16.71 -14.76 12.11
CA THR A 639 17.48 -16.00 12.03
C THR A 639 17.27 -16.67 10.67
N LEU A 640 16.03 -16.84 10.25
CA LEU A 640 15.69 -17.51 8.99
C LEU A 640 16.07 -16.67 7.75
N ALA A 641 15.99 -15.35 7.83
CA ALA A 641 16.45 -14.46 6.74
C ALA A 641 17.96 -14.54 6.48
N LYS A 642 18.74 -15.14 7.40
CA LYS A 642 20.19 -15.40 7.21
C LYS A 642 20.47 -16.72 6.51
N CYS A 643 19.49 -17.61 6.39
CA CYS A 643 19.63 -18.84 5.61
C CYS A 643 19.86 -18.48 4.13
N GLU A 644 20.69 -19.28 3.49
CA GLU A 644 21.03 -19.06 2.08
C GLU A 644 19.79 -19.22 1.19
N ASN A 645 19.54 -18.24 0.33
CA ASN A 645 18.41 -18.22 -0.58
C ASN A 645 17.03 -18.43 0.06
N VAL A 646 16.85 -17.91 1.27
CA VAL A 646 15.58 -17.88 1.99
C VAL A 646 15.13 -16.44 2.16
N ILE A 647 13.85 -16.20 1.90
CA ILE A 647 13.20 -14.90 2.09
C ILE A 647 12.02 -15.02 3.04
N VAL A 648 11.77 -13.98 3.82
CA VAL A 648 10.56 -13.80 4.63
C VAL A 648 9.46 -13.28 3.73
N LEU A 649 8.30 -13.94 3.62
CA LEU A 649 7.18 -13.48 2.80
C LEU A 649 6.32 -12.44 3.53
N GLU A 650 6.96 -11.48 4.12
CA GLU A 650 6.32 -10.36 4.78
C GLU A 650 6.96 -9.06 4.30
N PRO A 651 6.25 -8.27 3.50
CA PRO A 651 6.77 -6.98 3.04
C PRO A 651 7.24 -6.08 4.19
N PHE A 652 6.59 -6.18 5.35
CA PHE A 652 6.91 -5.37 6.53
C PHE A 652 8.25 -5.71 7.17
N PHE A 653 8.77 -6.93 7.00
CA PHE A 653 10.10 -7.27 7.47
C PHE A 653 11.17 -6.40 6.81
N TYR A 654 11.06 -6.22 5.50
CA TYR A 654 11.98 -5.39 4.73
C TYR A 654 11.71 -3.90 4.91
N CYS A 655 10.51 -3.52 5.36
CA CYS A 655 10.17 -2.14 5.62
C CYS A 655 10.87 -1.57 6.87
N ARG A 656 11.38 -2.40 7.77
CA ARG A 656 12.19 -1.91 8.89
C ARG A 656 13.46 -1.21 8.40
N ASP A 657 14.13 -1.80 7.42
CA ASP A 657 15.28 -1.20 6.75
C ASP A 657 14.84 -0.03 5.85
N MET A 658 13.66 -0.12 5.25
CA MET A 658 13.05 0.97 4.49
C MET A 658 12.71 2.19 5.35
N VAL A 659 12.35 2.03 6.62
CA VAL A 659 12.10 3.17 7.51
C VAL A 659 13.35 4.00 7.71
N GLU A 660 14.52 3.39 7.83
CA GLU A 660 15.79 4.11 7.87
C GLU A 660 16.07 4.83 6.55
N ILE A 661 15.87 4.15 5.41
CA ILE A 661 16.03 4.74 4.06
C ILE A 661 15.06 5.92 3.88
N VAL A 662 13.80 5.74 4.25
CA VAL A 662 12.78 6.78 4.15
C VAL A 662 13.07 7.95 5.10
N HIS A 663 13.59 7.69 6.29
CA HIS A 663 14.01 8.73 7.21
C HIS A 663 15.19 9.54 6.65
N ASP A 664 16.16 8.89 6.02
CA ASP A 664 17.31 9.53 5.37
C ASP A 664 16.88 10.29 4.11
N ASP A 665 16.01 9.72 3.29
CA ASP A 665 15.38 10.37 2.14
C ASP A 665 14.59 11.60 2.57
N PHE A 666 13.84 11.50 3.65
CA PHE A 666 13.09 12.60 4.23
C PHE A 666 14.01 13.75 4.67
N THR A 667 15.04 13.42 5.45
CA THR A 667 16.01 14.41 5.90
C THR A 667 16.70 15.09 4.73
N THR A 668 17.10 14.31 3.73
CA THR A 668 17.71 14.78 2.49
C THR A 668 16.76 15.70 1.71
N THR A 669 15.49 15.32 1.56
CA THR A 669 14.46 16.12 0.87
C THR A 669 14.23 17.46 1.56
N VAL A 670 14.14 17.47 2.90
CA VAL A 670 13.99 18.71 3.69
C VAL A 670 15.18 19.64 3.49
N TRP A 671 16.41 19.11 3.52
CA TRP A 671 17.62 19.90 3.31
C TRP A 671 17.75 20.43 1.87
N ILE A 672 17.47 19.60 0.86
CA ILE A 672 17.49 20.00 -0.56
C ILE A 672 16.46 21.10 -0.81
N SER A 673 15.22 20.89 -0.36
CA SER A 673 14.14 21.87 -0.50
C SER A 673 14.47 23.18 0.21
N SER A 674 14.96 23.11 1.45
CA SER A 674 15.37 24.28 2.24
C SER A 674 16.48 25.07 1.58
N LEU A 675 17.52 24.38 1.09
CA LEU A 675 18.66 25.00 0.42
C LEU A 675 18.23 25.66 -0.89
N PHE A 676 17.41 24.97 -1.69
CA PHE A 676 16.90 25.51 -2.95
C PHE A 676 16.08 26.78 -2.71
N VAL A 677 15.15 26.74 -1.77
CA VAL A 677 14.32 27.90 -1.39
C VAL A 677 15.21 29.06 -0.96
N LEU A 678 16.21 28.80 -0.10
CA LEU A 678 17.13 29.83 0.36
C LEU A 678 17.94 30.44 -0.79
N ILE A 679 18.41 29.63 -1.75
CA ILE A 679 19.13 30.10 -2.94
C ILE A 679 18.21 31.02 -3.78
N VAL A 680 16.98 30.61 -4.03
CA VAL A 680 16.03 31.42 -4.81
C VAL A 680 15.72 32.74 -4.08
N LEU A 681 15.53 32.72 -2.77
CA LEU A 681 15.34 33.95 -1.99
C LEU A 681 16.57 34.87 -2.06
N LEU A 682 17.77 34.31 -1.98
CA LEU A 682 19.03 35.08 -2.12
C LEU A 682 19.13 35.74 -3.52
N LEU A 683 18.81 35.01 -4.57
CA LEU A 683 18.81 35.52 -5.93
C LEU A 683 17.74 36.59 -6.15
N SER A 684 16.56 36.41 -5.52
CA SER A 684 15.45 37.35 -5.59
C SER A 684 15.77 38.69 -4.92
N PHE A 685 16.11 38.64 -3.64
CA PHE A 685 16.33 39.84 -2.83
C PHE A 685 17.74 40.41 -2.98
N LYS A 686 18.69 39.64 -3.50
CA LYS A 686 20.12 40.03 -3.63
C LYS A 686 20.71 40.56 -2.32
N ASN A 687 20.19 40.05 -1.21
CA ASN A 687 20.55 40.47 0.12
C ASN A 687 20.33 39.34 1.13
N LEU A 688 21.41 38.86 1.72
CA LEU A 688 21.39 37.68 2.62
C LEU A 688 20.46 37.93 3.84
N TRP A 689 20.48 39.09 4.42
CA TRP A 689 19.67 39.37 5.62
C TRP A 689 18.17 39.38 5.33
N ILE A 690 17.78 39.92 4.17
CA ILE A 690 16.39 39.93 3.73
C ILE A 690 15.95 38.50 3.39
N ALA A 691 16.80 37.75 2.72
CA ALA A 691 16.53 36.34 2.40
C ALA A 691 16.36 35.48 3.67
N LEU A 692 17.20 35.72 4.70
CA LEU A 692 17.05 35.01 5.98
C LEU A 692 15.76 35.37 6.74
N ILE A 693 15.35 36.64 6.71
CA ILE A 693 14.07 37.06 7.33
C ILE A 693 12.89 36.46 6.58
N ALA A 694 13.00 36.34 5.27
CA ALA A 694 11.98 35.69 4.45
C ALA A 694 11.95 34.16 4.64
N PHE A 695 13.07 33.53 4.88
CA PHE A 695 13.19 32.09 5.14
C PHE A 695 12.75 31.68 6.55
N PHE A 696 12.90 32.56 7.53
CA PHE A 696 12.64 32.30 8.94
C PHE A 696 11.25 31.71 9.26
N PRO A 697 10.12 32.17 8.69
CA PRO A 697 8.81 31.61 8.97
C PRO A 697 8.70 30.12 8.68
N MET A 698 9.22 29.65 7.53
CA MET A 698 9.15 28.23 7.15
C MET A 698 10.01 27.38 8.06
N PHE A 699 11.24 27.81 8.32
CA PHE A 699 12.17 27.08 9.16
C PHE A 699 11.62 26.87 10.57
N ILE A 700 11.03 27.88 11.17
CA ILE A 700 10.41 27.76 12.50
C ILE A 700 9.13 26.94 12.44
N SER A 701 8.29 27.15 11.43
CA SER A 701 7.02 26.40 11.29
C SER A 701 7.24 24.90 11.20
N TRP A 702 8.34 24.48 10.59
CA TRP A 702 8.72 23.08 10.53
C TRP A 702 8.86 22.45 11.92
N TYR A 703 9.63 23.06 12.81
CA TYR A 703 9.81 22.56 14.18
C TYR A 703 8.55 22.71 15.03
N VAL A 704 7.79 23.79 14.84
CA VAL A 704 6.51 24.01 15.51
C VAL A 704 5.51 22.92 15.14
N MET A 705 5.41 22.57 13.87
CA MET A 705 4.54 21.49 13.40
C MET A 705 4.90 20.16 14.06
N GLN A 706 6.18 19.78 14.02
CA GLN A 706 6.65 18.53 14.66
C GLN A 706 6.32 18.50 16.17
N GLY A 707 6.51 19.61 16.86
CA GLY A 707 6.21 19.69 18.28
C GLY A 707 4.72 19.51 18.58
N TYR A 708 3.83 20.08 17.75
CA TYR A 708 2.40 19.89 17.91
C TYR A 708 1.95 18.49 17.44
N MET A 709 2.58 17.90 16.44
CA MET A 709 2.37 16.49 16.10
C MET A 709 2.64 15.60 17.32
N SER A 710 3.79 15.78 17.96
CA SER A 710 4.13 15.04 19.18
C SER A 710 3.12 15.27 20.32
N LEU A 711 2.62 16.51 20.48
CA LEU A 711 1.63 16.84 21.51
C LEU A 711 0.29 16.15 21.29
N PHE A 712 -0.13 16.01 20.02
CA PHE A 712 -1.39 15.37 19.62
C PHE A 712 -1.26 13.86 19.36
N GLY A 713 -0.09 13.26 19.58
CA GLY A 713 0.14 11.84 19.32
C GLY A 713 0.11 11.50 17.82
N LEU A 714 0.42 12.46 16.94
CA LEU A 714 0.52 12.25 15.51
C LEU A 714 1.94 11.83 15.15
N GLU A 715 2.07 10.83 14.31
CA GLU A 715 3.36 10.28 13.89
C GLU A 715 3.61 10.56 12.40
N PHE A 716 4.88 10.68 12.03
CA PHE A 716 5.24 10.65 10.62
C PHE A 716 5.08 9.23 10.08
N ASN A 717 4.65 9.12 8.84
CA ASN A 717 4.66 7.88 8.10
C ASN A 717 5.21 8.13 6.68
N LEU A 718 5.43 7.05 5.93
CA LEU A 718 5.98 7.08 4.59
C LEU A 718 5.28 8.08 3.64
N ILE A 719 4.00 8.28 3.82
CA ILE A 719 3.16 9.07 2.92
C ILE A 719 3.08 10.53 3.37
N ASN A 720 2.88 10.79 4.66
CA ASN A 720 2.70 12.16 5.16
C ASN A 720 3.99 12.98 5.22
N ILE A 721 5.15 12.37 4.99
CA ILE A 721 6.45 13.02 4.80
C ILE A 721 6.41 14.14 3.75
N VAL A 722 5.57 13.99 2.72
CA VAL A 722 5.34 14.99 1.67
C VAL A 722 4.99 16.37 2.23
N ILE A 723 4.48 16.44 3.44
CA ILE A 723 4.07 17.67 4.12
C ILE A 723 5.25 18.65 4.31
N ALA A 724 6.47 18.13 4.45
CA ALA A 724 7.66 18.98 4.52
C ALA A 724 7.76 19.91 3.31
N THR A 725 7.54 19.36 2.12
CA THR A 725 7.59 20.14 0.87
C THR A 725 6.47 21.15 0.77
N PHE A 726 5.30 20.88 1.35
CA PHE A 726 4.21 21.84 1.43
C PHE A 726 4.58 23.06 2.30
N ILE A 727 5.17 22.83 3.46
CA ILE A 727 5.56 23.92 4.35
C ILE A 727 6.62 24.82 3.69
N TYR A 728 7.65 24.22 3.09
CA TYR A 728 8.70 24.97 2.42
C TYR A 728 8.24 25.60 1.11
N GLY A 729 7.38 24.93 0.33
CA GLY A 729 6.87 25.44 -0.94
C GLY A 729 5.85 26.55 -0.76
N ILE A 730 4.77 26.26 -0.02
CA ILE A 730 3.63 27.17 0.11
C ILE A 730 3.94 28.31 1.10
N GLY A 731 4.62 27.99 2.19
CA GLY A 731 4.94 28.98 3.21
C GLY A 731 5.82 30.11 2.71
N VAL A 732 6.74 29.81 1.77
CA VAL A 732 7.65 30.81 1.22
C VAL A 732 6.93 31.85 0.38
N ASP A 733 5.87 31.48 -0.34
CA ASP A 733 5.11 32.41 -1.17
C ASP A 733 4.57 33.56 -0.31
N TYR A 734 3.90 33.25 0.78
CA TYR A 734 3.39 34.27 1.70
C TYR A 734 4.51 35.16 2.24
N SER A 735 5.63 34.55 2.57
CA SER A 735 6.80 35.28 3.08
C SER A 735 7.40 36.25 2.05
N ILE A 736 7.46 35.86 0.75
CA ILE A 736 7.94 36.72 -0.34
C ILE A 736 7.04 37.94 -0.48
N PHE A 737 5.72 37.73 -0.58
CA PHE A 737 4.77 38.84 -0.76
C PHE A 737 4.76 39.81 0.43
N VAL A 738 4.80 39.29 1.67
CA VAL A 738 4.91 40.15 2.87
C VAL A 738 6.22 40.93 2.87
N MET A 739 7.33 40.30 2.51
CA MET A 739 8.64 40.97 2.49
C MET A 739 8.74 42.04 1.41
N GLU A 740 8.19 41.81 0.22
CA GLU A 740 8.15 42.83 -0.83
C GLU A 740 7.31 44.01 -0.42
N GLY A 741 6.13 43.79 0.17
CA GLY A 741 5.31 44.87 0.73
C GLY A 741 6.01 45.66 1.81
N LEU A 742 6.71 45.00 2.73
CA LEU A 742 7.50 45.68 3.80
C LEU A 742 8.69 46.47 3.27
N LEU A 743 9.36 45.94 2.25
CA LEU A 743 10.49 46.68 1.59
C LEU A 743 10.00 47.89 0.86
N GLN A 744 8.85 47.82 0.20
CA GLN A 744 8.26 48.98 -0.47
C GLN A 744 7.78 50.02 0.55
N GLU A 745 7.09 49.61 1.63
CA GLU A 745 6.71 50.54 2.74
C GLU A 745 7.95 51.24 3.30
N ALA A 746 9.02 50.49 3.50
CA ALA A 746 10.25 51.06 4.10
C ALA A 746 11.00 52.00 3.16
N ARG A 747 10.89 51.82 1.82
CA ARG A 747 11.53 52.64 0.78
C ARG A 747 10.72 53.86 0.38
N THR A 748 9.40 53.72 0.24
CA THR A 748 8.53 54.76 -0.33
C THR A 748 7.67 55.46 0.73
N GLY A 749 7.49 54.88 1.91
CA GLY A 749 6.56 55.33 2.95
C GLY A 749 5.10 55.03 2.68
N LYS A 750 4.78 54.30 1.58
CA LYS A 750 3.40 53.90 1.21
C LYS A 750 3.16 52.44 1.58
N SER A 751 2.03 52.17 2.23
CA SER A 751 1.66 50.82 2.67
C SER A 751 0.73 50.08 1.70
N ASP A 752 0.33 50.72 0.59
CA ASP A 752 -0.71 50.22 -0.32
C ASP A 752 -0.43 48.79 -0.81
N MET A 753 0.80 48.49 -1.23
CA MET A 753 1.19 47.17 -1.72
C MET A 753 1.15 46.11 -0.62
N LEU A 754 1.58 46.45 0.60
CA LEU A 754 1.50 45.54 1.74
C LEU A 754 0.04 45.19 2.07
N GLU A 755 -0.87 46.15 1.98
CA GLU A 755 -2.30 45.92 2.19
C GLU A 755 -2.90 45.00 1.12
N TYR A 756 -2.53 45.20 -0.16
CA TYR A 756 -2.99 44.33 -1.25
C TYR A 756 -2.50 42.90 -1.09
N HIS A 757 -1.22 42.72 -0.81
CA HIS A 757 -0.65 41.41 -0.55
C HIS A 757 -1.30 40.72 0.66
N LYS A 758 -1.55 41.45 1.75
CA LYS A 758 -2.23 40.91 2.93
C LYS A 758 -3.64 40.40 2.59
N VAL A 759 -4.40 41.15 1.78
CA VAL A 759 -5.73 40.69 1.33
C VAL A 759 -5.63 39.43 0.49
N ALA A 760 -4.72 39.40 -0.49
CA ALA A 760 -4.50 38.25 -1.33
C ALA A 760 -4.07 37.01 -0.53
N ILE A 761 -3.17 37.16 0.44
CA ILE A 761 -2.71 36.10 1.33
C ILE A 761 -3.85 35.54 2.19
N VAL A 762 -4.74 36.36 2.76
CA VAL A 762 -5.88 35.87 3.57
C VAL A 762 -6.81 35.03 2.72
N TYR A 763 -7.14 35.46 1.51
CA TYR A 763 -7.98 34.66 0.61
C TYR A 763 -7.28 33.38 0.16
N SER A 764 -6.01 33.44 -0.21
CA SER A 764 -5.19 32.31 -0.59
C SER A 764 -5.07 31.31 0.56
N ALA A 765 -4.80 31.77 1.78
CA ALA A 765 -4.76 30.96 2.96
C ALA A 765 -6.12 30.32 3.28
N ALA A 766 -7.23 31.07 3.13
CA ALA A 766 -8.58 30.53 3.33
C ALA A 766 -8.89 29.41 2.31
N VAL A 767 -8.57 29.62 1.02
CA VAL A 767 -8.71 28.58 -0.03
C VAL A 767 -7.93 27.32 0.34
N LEU A 768 -6.69 27.49 0.72
CA LEU A 768 -5.82 26.38 1.04
C LEU A 768 -6.25 25.63 2.32
N VAL A 769 -6.67 26.37 3.36
CA VAL A 769 -7.25 25.77 4.57
C VAL A 769 -8.52 25.00 4.24
N ILE A 770 -9.39 25.49 3.34
CA ILE A 770 -10.60 24.77 2.91
C ILE A 770 -10.22 23.44 2.25
N VAL A 771 -9.27 23.46 1.30
CA VAL A 771 -8.81 22.25 0.61
C VAL A 771 -8.21 21.25 1.57
N VAL A 772 -7.29 21.69 2.42
CA VAL A 772 -6.62 20.81 3.38
C VAL A 772 -7.60 20.27 4.42
N SER A 773 -8.53 21.11 4.89
CA SER A 773 -9.56 20.67 5.84
C SER A 773 -10.51 19.64 5.24
N SER A 774 -10.75 19.65 3.92
CA SER A 774 -11.57 18.63 3.27
C SER A 774 -10.93 17.23 3.35
N LEU A 775 -9.59 17.15 3.34
CA LEU A 775 -8.86 15.88 3.49
C LEU A 775 -9.00 15.27 4.89
N ILE A 776 -9.31 16.08 5.92
CA ILE A 776 -9.55 15.56 7.28
C ILE A 776 -10.77 14.62 7.31
N PHE A 777 -11.72 14.83 6.39
CA PHE A 777 -12.93 14.02 6.25
C PHE A 777 -12.77 12.84 5.29
N ALA A 778 -11.55 12.62 4.77
CA ALA A 778 -11.26 11.45 3.95
C ALA A 778 -11.41 10.16 4.77
N THR A 779 -11.93 9.12 4.15
CA THR A 779 -12.05 7.77 4.71
C THR A 779 -10.68 7.09 4.77
N HIS A 780 -9.83 7.36 3.77
CA HIS A 780 -8.49 6.80 3.68
C HIS A 780 -7.57 7.40 4.75
N PRO A 781 -6.93 6.57 5.62
CA PRO A 781 -6.16 7.05 6.77
C PRO A 781 -4.97 7.93 6.38
N SER A 782 -4.28 7.60 5.29
CA SER A 782 -3.13 8.37 4.80
C SER A 782 -3.53 9.76 4.31
N LEU A 783 -4.63 9.92 3.58
CA LEU A 783 -5.14 11.21 3.13
C LEU A 783 -5.57 12.07 4.32
N ARG A 784 -6.24 11.46 5.31
CA ARG A 784 -6.64 12.13 6.54
C ARG A 784 -5.44 12.61 7.35
N SER A 785 -4.41 11.80 7.50
CA SER A 785 -3.16 12.15 8.18
C SER A 785 -2.50 13.38 7.55
N ILE A 786 -2.37 13.41 6.21
CA ILE A 786 -1.84 14.55 5.48
C ILE A 786 -2.68 15.81 5.75
N GLY A 787 -4.01 15.69 5.71
CA GLY A 787 -4.92 16.80 5.96
C GLY A 787 -4.66 17.46 7.32
N VAL A 788 -4.63 16.65 8.38
CA VAL A 788 -4.45 17.15 9.77
C VAL A 788 -3.09 17.83 9.94
N ILE A 789 -2.02 17.15 9.53
CA ILE A 789 -0.65 17.65 9.75
C ILE A 789 -0.38 18.90 8.90
N THR A 790 -0.84 18.91 7.64
CA THR A 790 -0.69 20.08 6.76
C THR A 790 -1.43 21.29 7.34
N LEU A 791 -2.62 21.09 7.92
CA LEU A 791 -3.37 22.17 8.55
C LEU A 791 -2.59 22.81 9.72
N ILE A 792 -1.96 21.99 10.57
CA ILE A 792 -1.12 22.45 11.68
C ILE A 792 0.08 23.24 11.12
N GLY A 793 0.80 22.68 10.15
CA GLY A 793 1.97 23.29 9.54
C GLY A 793 1.65 24.63 8.86
N MET A 794 0.56 24.68 8.09
CA MET A 794 0.12 25.91 7.43
C MET A 794 -0.37 26.97 8.38
N ALA A 795 -1.18 26.61 9.38
CA ALA A 795 -1.65 27.57 10.39
C ALA A 795 -0.46 28.21 11.10
N SER A 796 0.56 27.45 11.48
CA SER A 796 1.78 27.97 12.09
C SER A 796 2.53 28.90 11.14
N THR A 797 2.69 28.52 9.86
CA THR A 797 3.39 29.33 8.86
C THR A 797 2.68 30.65 8.60
N ILE A 798 1.37 30.65 8.43
CA ILE A 798 0.57 31.85 8.20
C ILE A 798 0.69 32.80 9.40
N LEU A 799 0.52 32.30 10.62
CA LEU A 799 0.61 33.10 11.85
C LEU A 799 1.99 33.73 12.02
N ILE A 800 3.06 32.98 11.78
CA ILE A 800 4.43 33.46 11.87
C ILE A 800 4.72 34.53 10.80
N THR A 801 4.28 34.25 9.56
CA THR A 801 4.49 35.18 8.43
C THR A 801 3.71 36.49 8.60
N TYR A 802 2.51 36.44 9.19
CA TYR A 802 1.66 37.60 9.37
C TYR A 802 2.08 38.49 10.58
N SER A 803 2.69 37.90 11.60
CA SER A 803 2.98 38.56 12.84
C SER A 803 4.48 38.74 13.11
N LEU A 804 5.22 37.64 13.18
CA LEU A 804 6.62 37.69 13.62
C LEU A 804 7.56 38.18 12.52
N GLN A 805 7.32 37.87 11.26
CA GLN A 805 8.16 38.36 10.17
C GLN A 805 8.11 39.88 10.03
N PRO A 806 6.93 40.56 9.98
CA PRO A 806 6.89 42.03 9.98
C PRO A 806 7.45 42.64 11.26
N TRP A 807 7.18 42.03 12.43
CA TRP A 807 7.74 42.48 13.71
C TRP A 807 9.27 42.43 13.70
N ALA A 808 9.87 41.30 13.30
CA ALA A 808 11.32 41.13 13.23
C ALA A 808 11.95 42.13 12.22
N PHE A 809 11.36 42.29 11.03
CA PHE A 809 11.84 43.25 10.05
C PHE A 809 11.81 44.68 10.57
N ARG A 810 10.70 45.13 11.19
CA ARG A 810 10.59 46.47 11.76
C ARG A 810 11.50 46.67 12.95
N LEU A 811 11.73 45.62 13.77
CA LEU A 811 12.69 45.68 14.87
C LEU A 811 14.10 45.90 14.36
N LEU A 812 14.51 45.15 13.33
CA LEU A 812 15.83 45.30 12.70
C LEU A 812 15.99 46.64 11.98
N CYS A 813 14.94 47.17 11.37
CA CYS A 813 14.94 48.51 10.75
C CYS A 813 15.09 49.68 11.73
N LYS A 814 15.00 49.46 13.05
CA LYS A 814 15.33 50.51 14.04
C LYS A 814 16.84 50.81 14.09
N SER A 815 17.69 49.84 13.71
CA SER A 815 19.14 50.02 13.67
C SER A 815 19.56 50.70 12.34
N PRO A 816 20.29 51.80 12.38
CA PRO A 816 20.82 52.46 11.18
C PRO A 816 21.73 51.56 10.36
N ALA A 817 22.52 50.69 11.03
CA ALA A 817 23.40 49.72 10.36
C ALA A 817 22.61 48.69 9.53
N MET A 818 21.47 48.18 10.06
CA MET A 818 20.62 47.25 9.35
C MET A 818 19.85 47.93 8.21
N ARG A 819 19.40 49.16 8.36
CA ARG A 819 18.79 49.95 7.26
C ARG A 819 19.71 50.05 6.05
N ARG A 820 21.00 50.40 6.30
CA ARG A 820 22.03 50.43 5.23
C ARG A 820 22.23 49.05 4.58
N ARG A 821 22.26 47.97 5.39
CA ARG A 821 22.35 46.59 4.89
C ARG A 821 21.14 46.20 4.03
N PHE A 822 19.94 46.65 4.37
CA PHE A 822 18.70 46.45 3.61
C PHE A 822 18.56 47.40 2.38
N ARG A 823 19.50 48.32 2.18
CA ARG A 823 19.47 49.37 1.15
C ARG A 823 18.20 50.23 1.23
N ILE A 824 17.78 50.55 2.46
CA ILE A 824 16.65 51.41 2.74
C ILE A 824 17.20 52.81 3.00
N PRO A 825 16.68 53.89 2.35
CA PRO A 825 17.13 55.25 2.59
C PRO A 825 16.93 55.64 4.04
N ASP A 826 17.87 56.45 4.59
CA ASP A 826 17.70 57.02 5.94
C ASP A 826 16.43 57.87 5.93
N LYS A 827 15.62 57.78 7.02
CA LYS A 827 14.46 58.69 7.17
C LYS A 827 14.97 60.13 7.06
N LYS A 828 14.48 60.89 6.05
CA LYS A 828 14.61 62.34 6.14
C LYS A 828 13.96 62.76 7.45
N GLN A 829 14.76 63.38 8.33
CA GLN A 829 14.27 64.02 9.54
C GLN A 829 13.19 65.03 9.22
#